data_52d37b6a99b7dbfbacbdfd5f11abcd2e
#
_entry.id   52d37b6a99b7dbfbacbdfd5f11abcd2e
#
_cell.length_a   1.000
_cell.length_b   1.000
_cell.length_c   1.000
_cell.angle_alpha   90.00
_cell.angle_beta   90.00
_cell.angle_gamma   90.00
#
_symmetry.space_group_name_H-M   'P 1'
#
loop_
_entity.id
_entity.type
_entity.pdbx_description
1 polymer ?
#
loop_
_entity_poly.entity_id
_entity_poly.type
_entity_poly.pdbx_seq_one_letter_code
_entity_poly.pdbx_strand_id
1 'polypeptide(L)'
;MRNRVSNSNQSIIFKILSNAIEQPRWIKIIGLILLDLVASICTLFIAIALRYGDFEPHVNPITVALFASLPIVILALTHFYSNVLRVFQDQSMRVVLTVLLVCMLVGQILIYSDELPDIPRAAPAIHVFLLYMWLWISRIIIQFLVNNILYETKHPKETQNVLVYGVGNITKDLLHVLQQSRKYQIVAIIDERKTLAGSRILGVKVYPKEKLRELIKTLDIEHLFLALPNDLKPLKDNIIHSLEDMPVQISQIPSLDDITSGKLQLSDIKPVDVLDVLQRETVAPNQQLLQKDISGKVVMVTGAGGSIGSELCRQIIKQQPKELILFEVSEFALYCIQQELIKVIESQSGVNIALHAHLGSVTNQILLENICKKYLVETIYHAAAYKHVPIVESNQYEGAINNFIGTYRALQAAINTQVRTFVAISTDKAVRPTNVMGATKRMAELACQALAASQTTTTISMVRFGNVLGSSGSVVPLFNRQLAAGGPLTVTHPDVTRYFMTIPEAAQLVIQAGAMAEGGEVFVLDMGESVKIVDLAKRMIRLSGHVVKGEDTDPNEGIAIEFVGLRPGEKLYEELIIGGDNISQTDHPLIRQAREHCFDRATIEQFLTEVTNQYKTTQDIDWLKLQFEKYVEGYSQRQQLNKKVMV
;
A
#
# COMPACT_ATOMS: atom_id res chain seq x y z
N MET A 1 0.72 34.47 25.06
CA MET A 1 0.40 34.84 26.47
C MET A 1 -1.11 34.88 26.68
N ARG A 2 -1.78 33.74 26.78
CA ARG A 2 -3.15 33.63 27.34
C ARG A 2 -3.34 32.18 27.73
N ASN A 3 -3.75 31.96 29.01
CA ASN A 3 -4.09 30.70 29.72
C ASN A 3 -2.99 30.11 30.61
N ARG A 4 -2.60 30.89 31.62
CA ARG A 4 -1.99 30.33 32.84
C ARG A 4 -2.82 30.80 34.07
N VAL A 5 -4.09 30.40 34.15
CA VAL A 5 -4.85 30.49 35.42
C VAL A 5 -6.04 29.51 35.29
N SER A 6 -5.84 28.27 35.66
CA SER A 6 -6.88 27.33 36.15
C SER A 6 -6.35 25.95 36.58
N ASN A 7 -5.03 25.77 36.72
CA ASN A 7 -4.44 24.43 36.86
C ASN A 7 -4.22 23.90 38.27
N SER A 8 -4.61 24.59 39.36
CA SER A 8 -4.33 24.10 40.72
C SER A 8 -5.43 23.17 41.29
N ASN A 9 -6.69 23.40 40.97
CA ASN A 9 -7.80 22.58 41.51
C ASN A 9 -8.11 21.32 40.67
N GLN A 10 -7.81 21.33 39.39
CA GLN A 10 -7.90 20.12 38.53
C GLN A 10 -6.87 19.05 38.95
N SER A 11 -5.73 19.43 39.51
CA SER A 11 -4.68 18.49 39.89
C SER A 11 -5.04 17.60 41.09
N ILE A 12 -5.85 18.06 42.04
CA ILE A 12 -6.19 17.29 43.27
C ILE A 12 -7.25 16.23 42.98
N ILE A 13 -8.33 16.60 42.30
CA ILE A 13 -9.40 15.66 41.90
C ILE A 13 -8.84 14.60 40.93
N PHE A 14 -7.99 15.02 39.98
CA PHE A 14 -7.32 14.13 39.05
C PHE A 14 -6.41 13.12 39.77
N LYS A 15 -5.65 13.57 40.77
CA LYS A 15 -4.75 12.72 41.56
C LYS A 15 -5.49 11.71 42.43
N ILE A 16 -6.63 12.11 43.01
CA ILE A 16 -7.51 11.23 43.81
C ILE A 16 -8.14 10.15 42.91
N LEU A 17 -8.63 10.54 41.72
CA LEU A 17 -9.27 9.64 40.77
C LEU A 17 -8.24 8.69 40.11
N SER A 18 -7.04 9.17 39.78
CA SER A 18 -5.98 8.29 39.23
C SER A 18 -5.56 7.24 40.28
N ASN A 19 -5.38 7.63 41.54
CA ASN A 19 -5.11 6.69 42.63
C ASN A 19 -6.24 5.67 42.83
N ALA A 20 -7.51 6.09 42.68
CA ALA A 20 -8.66 5.19 42.77
C ALA A 20 -8.71 4.18 41.61
N ILE A 21 -8.26 4.61 40.40
CA ILE A 21 -8.18 3.72 39.23
C ILE A 21 -7.07 2.68 39.38
N GLU A 22 -5.99 2.95 40.09
CA GLU A 22 -4.88 2.03 40.31
C GLU A 22 -5.15 1.00 41.43
N GLN A 23 -6.16 1.19 42.27
CA GLN A 23 -6.51 0.26 43.33
C GLN A 23 -6.90 -1.13 42.83
N PRO A 24 -6.69 -2.21 43.62
CA PRO A 24 -7.14 -3.56 43.33
C PRO A 24 -8.65 -3.63 43.04
N ARG A 25 -9.03 -4.57 42.15
CA ARG A 25 -10.42 -4.72 41.69
C ARG A 25 -11.46 -4.83 42.82
N TRP A 26 -11.12 -5.57 43.89
CA TRP A 26 -12.02 -5.76 45.02
C TRP A 26 -12.32 -4.46 45.79
N ILE A 27 -11.34 -3.54 45.94
CA ILE A 27 -11.53 -2.24 46.59
C ILE A 27 -12.50 -1.37 45.77
N LYS A 28 -12.37 -1.36 44.47
CA LYS A 28 -13.27 -0.65 43.54
C LYS A 28 -14.71 -1.14 43.64
N ILE A 29 -14.89 -2.45 43.70
CA ILE A 29 -16.21 -3.08 43.83
C ILE A 29 -16.85 -2.70 45.16
N ILE A 30 -16.12 -2.78 46.27
CA ILE A 30 -16.62 -2.39 47.59
C ILE A 30 -16.98 -0.91 47.60
N GLY A 31 -16.13 -0.04 47.03
CA GLY A 31 -16.43 1.39 46.96
C GLY A 31 -17.70 1.71 46.19
N LEU A 32 -17.96 1.02 45.09
CA LEU A 32 -19.19 1.17 44.31
C LEU A 32 -20.43 0.67 45.06
N ILE A 33 -20.33 -0.48 45.73
CA ILE A 33 -21.42 -1.04 46.55
C ILE A 33 -21.78 -0.07 47.68
N LEU A 34 -20.79 0.48 48.38
CA LEU A 34 -21.01 1.46 49.44
C LEU A 34 -21.66 2.75 48.93
N LEU A 35 -21.19 3.26 47.78
CA LEU A 35 -21.75 4.46 47.14
C LEU A 35 -23.22 4.24 46.76
N ASP A 36 -23.53 3.09 46.15
CA ASP A 36 -24.90 2.78 45.75
C ASP A 36 -25.81 2.46 46.94
N LEU A 37 -25.27 1.89 48.02
CA LEU A 37 -26.02 1.69 49.28
C LEU A 37 -26.41 3.02 49.91
N VAL A 38 -25.49 3.99 50.00
CA VAL A 38 -25.78 5.32 50.49
C VAL A 38 -26.85 5.99 49.63
N ALA A 39 -26.71 5.89 48.30
CA ALA A 39 -27.68 6.42 47.36
C ALA A 39 -29.07 5.76 47.52
N SER A 40 -29.09 4.44 47.74
CA SER A 40 -30.36 3.71 47.99
C SER A 40 -31.07 4.19 49.27
N ILE A 41 -30.32 4.40 50.34
CA ILE A 41 -30.87 4.99 51.58
C ILE A 41 -31.40 6.41 51.32
N CYS A 42 -30.62 7.27 50.67
CA CYS A 42 -31.05 8.63 50.35
C CYS A 42 -32.29 8.67 49.45
N THR A 43 -32.36 7.85 48.43
CA THR A 43 -33.51 7.79 47.51
C THR A 43 -34.76 7.28 48.19
N LEU A 44 -34.63 6.36 49.14
CA LEU A 44 -35.76 5.88 49.94
C LEU A 44 -36.27 6.99 50.88
N PHE A 45 -35.38 7.72 51.59
CA PHE A 45 -35.77 8.88 52.42
C PHE A 45 -36.45 9.95 51.57
N ILE A 46 -35.93 10.28 50.42
CA ILE A 46 -36.55 11.24 49.49
C ILE A 46 -37.94 10.74 49.05
N ALA A 47 -38.09 9.45 48.74
CA ALA A 47 -39.38 8.87 48.36
C ALA A 47 -40.43 8.98 49.48
N ILE A 48 -40.03 8.75 50.74
CA ILE A 48 -40.90 8.89 51.94
C ILE A 48 -41.26 10.37 52.19
N ALA A 49 -40.24 11.25 52.15
CA ALA A 49 -40.43 12.69 52.37
C ALA A 49 -41.37 13.33 51.33
N LEU A 50 -41.20 12.95 50.03
CA LEU A 50 -42.09 13.41 48.95
C LEU A 50 -43.56 13.02 49.19
N ARG A 51 -43.82 11.95 49.94
CA ARG A 51 -45.20 11.49 50.20
C ARG A 51 -45.79 12.07 51.46
N TYR A 52 -44.99 12.23 52.51
CA TYR A 52 -45.46 12.83 53.75
C TYR A 52 -45.43 14.36 53.74
N GLY A 53 -44.64 14.97 52.89
CA GLY A 53 -44.46 16.44 52.85
C GLY A 53 -43.50 16.95 53.90
N ASP A 54 -42.84 16.07 54.65
CA ASP A 54 -41.94 16.39 55.75
C ASP A 54 -40.63 15.54 55.62
N PHE A 55 -39.52 16.11 56.09
CA PHE A 55 -38.21 15.44 56.11
C PHE A 55 -37.90 14.74 57.44
N GLU A 56 -38.83 14.79 58.42
CA GLU A 56 -38.67 14.06 59.67
C GLU A 56 -39.03 12.57 59.45
N PRO A 57 -38.11 11.64 59.75
CA PRO A 57 -38.36 10.21 59.50
C PRO A 57 -39.30 9.65 60.61
N HIS A 58 -40.56 9.44 60.28
CA HIS A 58 -41.52 8.70 61.15
C HIS A 58 -41.41 7.18 60.92
N VAL A 59 -40.29 6.69 60.33
CA VAL A 59 -40.10 5.28 59.94
C VAL A 59 -38.99 4.65 60.77
N ASN A 60 -39.18 3.40 61.17
CA ASN A 60 -38.20 2.67 61.96
C ASN A 60 -36.89 2.55 61.16
N PRO A 61 -35.70 2.97 61.68
CA PRO A 61 -34.41 2.92 60.99
C PRO A 61 -34.01 1.52 60.49
N ILE A 62 -34.43 0.48 61.20
CA ILE A 62 -34.13 -0.92 60.79
C ILE A 62 -34.89 -1.26 59.51
N THR A 63 -36.13 -0.86 59.38
CA THR A 63 -36.98 -1.06 58.21
C THR A 63 -36.38 -0.34 57.00
N VAL A 64 -35.95 0.91 57.18
CA VAL A 64 -35.27 1.69 56.14
C VAL A 64 -33.99 1.00 55.69
N ALA A 65 -33.16 0.55 56.64
CA ALA A 65 -31.88 -0.11 56.32
C ALA A 65 -32.10 -1.44 55.56
N LEU A 66 -33.06 -2.23 55.99
CA LEU A 66 -33.39 -3.50 55.29
C LEU A 66 -33.93 -3.26 53.89
N PHE A 67 -34.88 -2.33 53.74
CA PHE A 67 -35.53 -2.06 52.46
C PHE A 67 -34.57 -1.41 51.46
N ALA A 68 -33.72 -0.51 51.90
CA ALA A 68 -32.71 0.15 51.05
C ALA A 68 -31.55 -0.79 50.67
N SER A 69 -31.17 -1.74 51.56
CA SER A 69 -30.04 -2.63 51.28
C SER A 69 -30.41 -3.81 50.32
N LEU A 70 -31.66 -4.25 50.33
CA LEU A 70 -32.12 -5.40 49.58
C LEU A 70 -31.80 -5.32 48.07
N PRO A 71 -32.13 -4.25 47.36
CA PRO A 71 -31.79 -4.13 45.92
C PRO A 71 -30.28 -4.21 45.66
N ILE A 72 -29.48 -3.59 46.52
CA ILE A 72 -28.02 -3.55 46.36
C ILE A 72 -27.39 -4.93 46.61
N VAL A 73 -27.86 -5.68 47.60
CA VAL A 73 -27.42 -7.06 47.86
C VAL A 73 -27.77 -7.97 46.71
N ILE A 74 -28.98 -7.89 46.16
CA ILE A 74 -29.38 -8.71 45.00
C ILE A 74 -28.53 -8.35 43.77
N LEU A 75 -28.27 -7.06 43.51
CA LEU A 75 -27.40 -6.62 42.43
C LEU A 75 -25.95 -7.12 42.60
N ALA A 76 -25.47 -7.20 43.85
CA ALA A 76 -24.15 -7.75 44.13
C ALA A 76 -24.07 -9.27 43.80
N LEU A 77 -25.12 -10.02 44.11
CA LEU A 77 -25.24 -11.44 43.81
C LEU A 77 -25.40 -11.74 42.32
N THR A 78 -25.99 -10.85 41.53
CA THR A 78 -26.12 -10.96 40.08
C THR A 78 -24.84 -10.61 39.30
N HIS A 79 -23.70 -10.47 39.98
CA HIS A 79 -22.43 -10.04 39.40
C HIS A 79 -22.44 -8.70 38.67
N PHE A 80 -23.43 -7.83 38.91
CA PHE A 80 -23.52 -6.50 38.29
C PHE A 80 -22.26 -5.65 38.53
N TYR A 81 -21.70 -5.68 39.75
CA TYR A 81 -20.51 -4.95 40.13
C TYR A 81 -19.21 -5.58 39.60
N SER A 82 -19.26 -6.81 39.06
CA SER A 82 -18.09 -7.48 38.47
C SER A 82 -17.81 -7.08 37.02
N ASN A 83 -18.74 -6.39 36.36
CA ASN A 83 -18.60 -5.93 35.00
C ASN A 83 -17.52 -4.84 34.89
N VAL A 84 -16.79 -4.85 33.76
CA VAL A 84 -15.70 -3.89 33.52
C VAL A 84 -16.29 -2.49 33.33
N LEU A 85 -15.90 -1.54 34.17
CA LEU A 85 -16.41 -0.14 34.18
C LEU A 85 -16.17 0.61 32.84
N ARG A 86 -15.30 0.09 31.96
CA ARG A 86 -14.99 0.71 30.67
C ARG A 86 -16.04 0.46 29.60
N VAL A 87 -16.74 -0.67 29.69
CA VAL A 87 -17.72 -1.10 28.69
C VAL A 87 -19.06 -1.28 29.38
N PHE A 88 -19.81 -0.22 29.40
CA PHE A 88 -21.16 -0.24 29.94
C PHE A 88 -22.11 -0.69 28.82
N GLN A 89 -22.69 -1.91 28.98
CA GLN A 89 -23.61 -2.47 27.98
C GLN A 89 -25.07 -2.27 28.41
N ASP A 90 -25.95 -2.00 27.46
CA ASP A 90 -27.41 -1.90 27.68
C ASP A 90 -28.01 -3.15 28.35
N GLN A 91 -27.40 -4.32 28.15
CA GLN A 91 -27.83 -5.56 28.80
C GLN A 91 -27.72 -5.50 30.34
N SER A 92 -26.69 -4.84 30.88
CA SER A 92 -26.50 -4.70 32.32
C SER A 92 -27.63 -3.87 32.97
N MET A 93 -28.12 -2.86 32.26
CA MET A 93 -29.23 -2.03 32.77
C MET A 93 -30.59 -2.73 32.75
N ARG A 94 -30.79 -3.68 31.83
CA ARG A 94 -31.99 -4.54 31.86
C ARG A 94 -32.05 -5.40 33.12
N VAL A 95 -30.90 -5.97 33.53
CA VAL A 95 -30.80 -6.72 34.79
C VAL A 95 -31.12 -5.84 35.99
N VAL A 96 -30.53 -4.62 36.04
CA VAL A 96 -30.85 -3.64 37.12
C VAL A 96 -32.34 -3.35 37.17
N LEU A 97 -32.96 -3.03 36.04
CA LEU A 97 -34.39 -2.75 35.98
C LEU A 97 -35.24 -3.93 36.48
N THR A 98 -34.90 -5.14 36.04
CA THR A 98 -35.62 -6.36 36.47
C THR A 98 -35.52 -6.57 37.98
N VAL A 99 -34.32 -6.44 38.57
CA VAL A 99 -34.10 -6.60 40.01
C VAL A 99 -34.89 -5.55 40.79
N LEU A 100 -34.82 -4.29 40.36
CA LEU A 100 -35.52 -3.20 41.02
C LEU A 100 -37.05 -3.36 40.95
N LEU A 101 -37.59 -3.82 39.82
CA LEU A 101 -39.04 -4.10 39.70
C LEU A 101 -39.48 -5.26 40.59
N VAL A 102 -38.66 -6.31 40.72
CA VAL A 102 -38.95 -7.41 41.67
C VAL A 102 -38.92 -6.90 43.10
N CYS A 103 -37.92 -6.11 43.49
CA CYS A 103 -37.86 -5.50 44.82
C CYS A 103 -39.06 -4.57 45.10
N MET A 104 -39.52 -3.82 44.10
CA MET A 104 -40.71 -2.98 44.20
C MET A 104 -41.96 -3.82 44.48
N LEU A 105 -42.17 -4.90 43.72
CA LEU A 105 -43.31 -5.79 43.90
C LEU A 105 -43.31 -6.46 45.28
N VAL A 106 -42.15 -6.97 45.73
CA VAL A 106 -42.02 -7.51 47.09
C VAL A 106 -42.32 -6.47 48.14
N GLY A 107 -41.78 -5.25 48.01
CA GLY A 107 -42.07 -4.14 48.92
C GLY A 107 -43.54 -3.76 48.94
N GLN A 108 -44.22 -3.73 47.81
CA GLN A 108 -45.66 -3.49 47.72
C GLN A 108 -46.46 -4.58 48.47
N ILE A 109 -46.11 -5.86 48.27
CA ILE A 109 -46.79 -6.97 48.96
C ILE A 109 -46.63 -6.82 50.49
N LEU A 110 -45.43 -6.55 51.00
CA LEU A 110 -45.16 -6.36 52.43
C LEU A 110 -45.93 -5.18 53.05
N ILE A 111 -46.08 -4.08 52.30
CA ILE A 111 -46.85 -2.92 52.74
C ILE A 111 -48.36 -3.24 52.77
N TYR A 112 -48.86 -4.00 51.80
CA TYR A 112 -50.29 -4.39 51.78
C TYR A 112 -50.67 -5.46 52.83
N SER A 113 -49.70 -6.26 53.29
CA SER A 113 -49.88 -7.28 54.34
C SER A 113 -49.72 -6.71 55.75
N ASP A 114 -49.60 -5.37 55.88
CA ASP A 114 -49.37 -4.64 57.17
C ASP A 114 -48.06 -5.02 57.92
N GLU A 115 -47.14 -5.68 57.23
CA GLU A 115 -45.82 -6.00 57.78
C GLU A 115 -44.89 -4.76 57.83
N LEU A 116 -45.17 -3.74 57.01
CA LEU A 116 -44.43 -2.48 56.93
C LEU A 116 -45.38 -1.27 56.96
N PRO A 117 -46.10 -1.05 58.07
CA PRO A 117 -47.17 -0.02 58.18
C PRO A 117 -46.63 1.42 58.06
N ASP A 118 -45.37 1.65 58.41
CA ASP A 118 -44.77 2.98 58.45
C ASP A 118 -44.31 3.49 57.06
N ILE A 119 -44.34 2.66 56.01
CA ILE A 119 -43.89 3.05 54.67
C ILE A 119 -45.09 3.39 53.78
N PRO A 120 -45.13 4.59 53.16
CA PRO A 120 -46.21 4.97 52.25
C PRO A 120 -46.29 4.07 51.05
N ARG A 121 -47.49 3.68 50.60
CA ARG A 121 -47.73 2.77 49.46
C ARG A 121 -47.04 3.21 48.16
N ALA A 122 -46.85 4.51 47.93
CA ALA A 122 -46.17 5.03 46.75
C ALA A 122 -44.64 5.06 46.87
N ALA A 123 -44.09 4.96 48.09
CA ALA A 123 -42.65 5.10 48.34
C ALA A 123 -41.78 4.06 47.60
N PRO A 124 -42.14 2.76 47.49
CA PRO A 124 -41.37 1.80 46.73
C PRO A 124 -41.21 2.15 45.22
N ALA A 125 -42.28 2.64 44.61
CA ALA A 125 -42.24 3.01 43.19
C ALA A 125 -41.35 4.23 42.94
N ILE A 126 -41.46 5.26 43.81
CA ILE A 126 -40.62 6.46 43.74
C ILE A 126 -39.15 6.12 44.01
N HIS A 127 -38.88 5.27 45.02
CA HIS A 127 -37.55 4.82 45.38
C HIS A 127 -36.87 4.08 44.21
N VAL A 128 -37.56 3.11 43.62
CA VAL A 128 -37.05 2.34 42.48
C VAL A 128 -36.74 3.23 41.29
N PHE A 129 -37.61 4.18 40.97
CA PHE A 129 -37.36 5.13 39.87
C PHE A 129 -36.11 5.99 40.14
N LEU A 130 -36.00 6.58 41.36
CA LEU A 130 -34.85 7.41 41.73
C LEU A 130 -33.55 6.59 41.77
N LEU A 131 -33.59 5.38 42.33
CA LEU A 131 -32.42 4.51 42.39
C LEU A 131 -31.97 4.03 41.00
N TYR A 132 -32.91 3.70 40.11
CA TYR A 132 -32.59 3.37 38.73
C TYR A 132 -31.89 4.54 38.03
N MET A 133 -32.42 5.75 38.15
CA MET A 133 -31.81 6.96 37.58
C MET A 133 -30.42 7.21 38.16
N TRP A 134 -30.22 7.04 39.47
CA TRP A 134 -28.90 7.15 40.10
C TRP A 134 -27.91 6.13 39.54
N LEU A 135 -28.27 4.85 39.49
CA LEU A 135 -27.41 3.79 38.98
C LEU A 135 -27.02 4.04 37.52
N TRP A 136 -27.94 4.54 36.71
CA TRP A 136 -27.69 4.87 35.33
C TRP A 136 -26.75 6.07 35.16
N ILE A 137 -27.05 7.18 35.79
CA ILE A 137 -26.27 8.42 35.71
C ILE A 137 -24.88 8.24 36.33
N SER A 138 -24.77 7.60 37.49
CA SER A 138 -23.49 7.37 38.15
C SER A 138 -22.54 6.53 37.27
N ARG A 139 -23.05 5.54 36.56
CA ARG A 139 -22.23 4.70 35.65
C ARG A 139 -21.74 5.48 34.43
N ILE A 140 -22.59 6.34 33.86
CA ILE A 140 -22.18 7.23 32.76
C ILE A 140 -21.08 8.19 33.21
N ILE A 141 -21.26 8.80 34.39
CA ILE A 141 -20.26 9.73 34.94
C ILE A 141 -18.92 9.00 35.20
N ILE A 142 -18.97 7.82 35.85
CA ILE A 142 -17.77 7.04 36.13
C ILE A 142 -17.08 6.62 34.85
N GLN A 143 -17.82 6.14 33.84
CA GLN A 143 -17.28 5.78 32.53
C GLN A 143 -16.60 6.98 31.85
N PHE A 144 -17.24 8.13 31.86
CA PHE A 144 -16.69 9.37 31.31
C PHE A 144 -15.40 9.79 32.01
N LEU A 145 -15.39 9.77 33.38
CA LEU A 145 -14.22 10.10 34.16
C LEU A 145 -13.06 9.11 33.96
N VAL A 146 -13.35 7.82 33.98
CA VAL A 146 -12.33 6.76 33.76
C VAL A 146 -11.74 6.88 32.37
N ASN A 147 -12.56 7.11 31.36
CA ASN A 147 -12.08 7.26 30.00
C ASN A 147 -11.22 8.52 29.84
N ASN A 148 -11.59 9.65 30.41
CA ASN A 148 -10.82 10.90 30.35
C ASN A 148 -9.51 10.83 31.14
N ILE A 149 -9.52 10.27 32.36
CA ILE A 149 -8.32 10.15 33.19
C ILE A 149 -7.30 9.19 32.58
N LEU A 150 -7.74 8.05 32.05
CA LEU A 150 -6.87 7.12 31.34
C LEU A 150 -6.32 7.72 30.04
N TYR A 151 -7.00 8.71 29.48
CA TYR A 151 -6.55 9.44 28.31
C TYR A 151 -5.35 10.34 28.63
N GLU A 152 -5.37 11.07 29.75
CA GLU A 152 -4.30 12.00 30.14
C GLU A 152 -3.07 11.33 30.76
N THR A 153 -3.22 10.18 31.45
CA THR A 153 -2.12 9.58 32.24
C THR A 153 -1.17 8.69 31.45
N LYS A 154 -1.51 8.22 30.25
CA LYS A 154 -0.68 7.25 29.50
C LYS A 154 0.18 7.81 28.37
N HIS A 155 -0.08 8.99 27.86
CA HIS A 155 0.75 9.62 26.83
C HIS A 155 0.70 11.15 26.92
N PRO A 156 1.77 11.81 27.37
CA PRO A 156 2.05 13.16 26.94
C PRO A 156 2.69 13.05 25.58
N LYS A 157 2.02 13.56 24.55
CA LYS A 157 2.56 14.00 23.26
C LYS A 157 2.18 13.26 22.00
N GLU A 158 1.93 14.13 21.04
CA GLU A 158 1.93 13.98 19.58
C GLU A 158 0.77 13.15 19.03
N THR A 159 -0.46 13.62 19.28
CA THR A 159 -1.58 13.29 18.40
C THR A 159 -1.37 14.03 17.09
N GLN A 160 -1.21 13.29 15.99
CA GLN A 160 -1.08 13.82 14.65
C GLN A 160 -2.43 14.33 14.14
N ASN A 161 -2.45 15.56 13.64
CA ASN A 161 -3.67 16.16 13.09
C ASN A 161 -3.99 15.54 11.73
N VAL A 162 -5.22 15.04 11.60
CA VAL A 162 -5.68 14.33 10.41
C VAL A 162 -6.86 15.03 9.77
N LEU A 163 -6.81 15.15 8.45
CA LEU A 163 -7.91 15.53 7.60
C LEU A 163 -8.39 14.31 6.81
N VAL A 164 -9.71 14.12 6.69
CA VAL A 164 -10.30 13.05 5.90
C VAL A 164 -10.99 13.65 4.67
N TYR A 165 -10.67 13.14 3.49
CA TYR A 165 -11.31 13.55 2.24
C TYR A 165 -12.30 12.50 1.75
N GLY A 166 -13.55 12.91 1.57
CA GLY A 166 -14.68 12.09 1.18
C GLY A 166 -15.62 11.76 2.34
N VAL A 167 -16.92 11.80 2.08
CA VAL A 167 -17.99 11.44 3.03
C VAL A 167 -18.74 10.23 2.49
N GLY A 168 -18.62 9.10 3.17
CA GLY A 168 -19.26 7.83 2.81
C GLY A 168 -19.28 6.83 3.95
N ASN A 169 -19.62 5.58 3.65
CA ASN A 169 -19.61 4.50 4.65
C ASN A 169 -18.16 4.23 5.14
N ILE A 170 -17.21 4.21 4.23
CA ILE A 170 -15.77 4.07 4.55
C ILE A 170 -15.32 5.14 5.55
N THR A 171 -15.80 6.38 5.39
CA THR A 171 -15.47 7.49 6.28
C THR A 171 -15.95 7.26 7.69
N LYS A 172 -17.16 6.71 7.89
CA LYS A 172 -17.69 6.40 9.23
C LYS A 172 -16.85 5.34 9.94
N ASP A 173 -16.50 4.27 9.22
CA ASP A 173 -15.68 3.20 9.77
C ASP A 173 -14.27 3.69 10.09
N LEU A 174 -13.69 4.51 9.22
CA LEU A 174 -12.40 5.16 9.46
C LEU A 174 -12.43 6.05 10.71
N LEU A 175 -13.46 6.89 10.87
CA LEU A 175 -13.61 7.76 12.02
C LEU A 175 -13.64 6.95 13.33
N HIS A 176 -14.35 5.81 13.34
CA HIS A 176 -14.37 4.91 14.50
C HIS A 176 -12.99 4.30 14.80
N VAL A 177 -12.29 3.82 13.77
CA VAL A 177 -10.95 3.23 13.91
C VAL A 177 -9.94 4.26 14.39
N LEU A 178 -9.95 5.48 13.84
CA LEU A 178 -9.04 6.56 14.22
C LEU A 178 -9.32 7.09 15.62
N GLN A 179 -10.59 7.22 16.02
CA GLN A 179 -10.95 7.62 17.39
C GLN A 179 -10.46 6.62 18.45
N GLN A 180 -10.38 5.33 18.11
CA GLN A 180 -9.84 4.30 19.00
C GLN A 180 -8.30 4.28 19.03
N SER A 181 -7.62 4.77 17.99
CA SER A 181 -6.17 4.61 17.81
C SER A 181 -5.32 5.53 18.67
N ARG A 182 -5.88 6.60 19.27
CA ARG A 182 -5.17 7.62 20.08
C ARG A 182 -3.95 8.30 19.40
N LYS A 183 -3.51 7.81 18.25
CA LYS A 183 -2.41 8.36 17.49
C LYS A 183 -2.86 9.56 16.63
N TYR A 184 -4.11 9.54 16.17
CA TYR A 184 -4.64 10.48 15.22
C TYR A 184 -5.78 11.31 15.79
N GLN A 185 -5.75 12.63 15.58
CA GLN A 185 -6.84 13.55 15.91
C GLN A 185 -7.48 14.05 14.62
N ILE A 186 -8.73 13.66 14.39
CA ILE A 186 -9.46 14.11 13.19
C ILE A 186 -9.97 15.51 13.44
N VAL A 187 -9.44 16.50 12.73
CA VAL A 187 -9.76 17.90 12.91
C VAL A 187 -10.74 18.43 11.88
N ALA A 188 -10.80 17.85 10.68
CA ALA A 188 -11.69 18.26 9.60
C ALA A 188 -12.02 17.12 8.65
N ILE A 189 -13.18 17.22 7.98
CA ILE A 189 -13.56 16.38 6.83
C ILE A 189 -13.80 17.31 5.66
N ILE A 190 -13.43 16.87 4.45
CA ILE A 190 -13.70 17.56 3.19
C ILE A 190 -14.54 16.68 2.28
N ASP A 191 -15.48 17.30 1.54
CA ASP A 191 -16.27 16.61 0.52
C ASP A 191 -16.51 17.53 -0.69
N GLU A 192 -16.60 16.93 -1.89
CA GLU A 192 -16.91 17.63 -3.14
C GLU A 192 -18.33 18.22 -3.13
N ARG A 193 -19.26 17.59 -2.44
CA ARG A 193 -20.67 17.95 -2.39
C ARG A 193 -20.89 19.17 -1.51
N LYS A 194 -21.17 20.31 -2.09
CA LYS A 194 -21.44 21.57 -1.38
C LYS A 194 -22.62 21.46 -0.40
N THR A 195 -23.55 20.55 -0.63
CA THR A 195 -24.70 20.29 0.24
C THR A 195 -24.33 19.76 1.62
N LEU A 196 -23.15 19.14 1.76
CA LEU A 196 -22.65 18.63 3.02
C LEU A 196 -21.79 19.64 3.79
N ALA A 197 -21.45 20.77 3.17
CA ALA A 197 -20.62 21.78 3.79
C ALA A 197 -21.31 22.38 5.04
N GLY A 198 -20.59 22.44 6.16
CA GLY A 198 -21.11 22.93 7.43
C GLY A 198 -21.78 21.86 8.31
N SER A 199 -22.10 20.67 7.78
CA SER A 199 -22.61 19.55 8.58
C SER A 199 -21.52 18.97 9.51
N ARG A 200 -21.93 18.13 10.48
CA ARG A 200 -21.01 17.41 11.35
C ARG A 200 -21.24 15.90 11.25
N ILE A 201 -20.16 15.14 11.14
CA ILE A 201 -20.18 13.67 11.14
C ILE A 201 -19.39 13.20 12.37
N LEU A 202 -20.03 12.48 13.27
CA LEU A 202 -19.44 12.06 14.56
C LEU A 202 -18.72 13.21 15.30
N GLY A 203 -19.31 14.43 15.24
CA GLY A 203 -18.75 15.62 15.88
C GLY A 203 -17.75 16.43 15.05
N VAL A 204 -17.19 15.86 13.97
CA VAL A 204 -16.21 16.52 13.10
C VAL A 204 -16.92 17.32 12.00
N LYS A 205 -16.49 18.56 11.77
CA LYS A 205 -17.10 19.48 10.81
C LYS A 205 -16.65 19.16 9.38
N VAL A 206 -17.61 19.20 8.43
CA VAL A 206 -17.38 19.02 6.99
C VAL A 206 -17.16 20.38 6.34
N TYR A 207 -16.12 20.46 5.51
CA TYR A 207 -15.74 21.64 4.73
C TYR A 207 -15.81 21.36 3.23
N PRO A 208 -16.00 22.39 2.40
CA PRO A 208 -15.95 22.25 0.95
C PRO A 208 -14.49 22.13 0.46
N LYS A 209 -14.29 21.53 -0.73
CA LYS A 209 -12.95 21.24 -1.29
C LYS A 209 -12.05 22.47 -1.47
N GLU A 210 -12.63 23.63 -1.73
CA GLU A 210 -11.90 24.88 -1.93
C GLU A 210 -11.09 25.28 -0.69
N LYS A 211 -11.46 24.77 0.49
CA LYS A 211 -10.76 25.03 1.76
C LYS A 211 -9.62 24.05 2.07
N LEU A 212 -9.37 23.05 1.22
CA LEU A 212 -8.39 22.00 1.48
C LEU A 212 -7.00 22.58 1.83
N ARG A 213 -6.44 23.41 0.96
CA ARG A 213 -5.09 23.98 1.16
C ARG A 213 -5.01 24.95 2.35
N GLU A 214 -6.09 25.71 2.58
CA GLU A 214 -6.20 26.62 3.74
C GLU A 214 -6.19 25.83 5.05
N LEU A 215 -6.99 24.76 5.13
CA LEU A 215 -7.12 23.93 6.33
C LEU A 215 -5.81 23.19 6.65
N ILE A 216 -5.11 22.67 5.63
CA ILE A 216 -3.81 22.01 5.83
C ILE A 216 -2.83 22.96 6.54
N LYS A 217 -2.75 24.22 6.12
CA LYS A 217 -1.85 25.23 6.71
C LYS A 217 -2.32 25.74 8.07
N THR A 218 -3.64 25.98 8.24
CA THR A 218 -4.16 26.64 9.44
C THR A 218 -4.35 25.68 10.62
N LEU A 219 -4.60 24.40 10.35
CA LEU A 219 -4.81 23.38 11.37
C LEU A 219 -3.61 22.46 11.56
N ASP A 220 -2.48 22.78 10.92
CA ASP A 220 -1.24 22.02 10.99
C ASP A 220 -1.49 20.50 10.74
N ILE A 221 -2.05 20.22 9.56
CA ILE A 221 -2.43 18.87 9.15
C ILE A 221 -1.19 18.08 8.71
N GLU A 222 -0.87 17.01 9.42
CA GLU A 222 0.22 16.12 9.10
C GLU A 222 -0.20 15.00 8.15
N HIS A 223 -1.47 14.53 8.26
CA HIS A 223 -1.99 13.41 7.46
C HIS A 223 -3.30 13.76 6.75
N LEU A 224 -3.38 13.38 5.49
CA LEU A 224 -4.61 13.39 4.70
C LEU A 224 -5.02 11.96 4.36
N PHE A 225 -6.18 11.52 4.81
CA PHE A 225 -6.75 10.22 4.45
C PHE A 225 -7.79 10.36 3.33
N LEU A 226 -7.53 9.71 2.19
CA LEU A 226 -8.45 9.66 1.06
C LEU A 226 -9.44 8.50 1.25
N ALA A 227 -10.66 8.83 1.68
CA ALA A 227 -11.77 7.91 1.88
C ALA A 227 -12.73 7.93 0.66
N LEU A 228 -12.17 7.71 -0.53
CA LEU A 228 -12.88 7.73 -1.80
C LEU A 228 -12.97 6.33 -2.41
N PRO A 229 -14.10 5.99 -3.07
CA PRO A 229 -14.24 4.74 -3.83
C PRO A 229 -13.18 4.59 -4.94
N ASN A 230 -12.94 3.35 -5.37
CA ASN A 230 -11.90 3.06 -6.38
C ASN A 230 -12.26 3.56 -7.80
N ASP A 231 -13.54 3.72 -8.11
CA ASP A 231 -14.07 4.27 -9.35
C ASP A 231 -13.77 5.77 -9.54
N LEU A 232 -13.43 6.49 -8.46
CA LEU A 232 -13.06 7.91 -8.48
C LEU A 232 -11.53 8.13 -8.60
N LYS A 233 -10.82 7.25 -9.32
CA LYS A 233 -9.37 7.38 -9.54
C LYS A 233 -8.96 8.75 -10.08
N PRO A 234 -9.60 9.33 -11.11
CA PRO A 234 -9.22 10.67 -11.63
C PRO A 234 -9.35 11.77 -10.57
N LEU A 235 -10.31 11.67 -9.66
CA LEU A 235 -10.46 12.64 -8.57
C LEU A 235 -9.33 12.50 -7.55
N LYS A 236 -8.95 11.26 -7.20
CA LYS A 236 -7.82 11.00 -6.29
C LYS A 236 -6.53 11.59 -6.85
N ASP A 237 -6.24 11.33 -8.13
CA ASP A 237 -5.05 11.82 -8.81
C ASP A 237 -5.01 13.36 -8.81
N ASN A 238 -6.13 14.03 -9.07
CA ASN A 238 -6.24 15.48 -9.02
C ASN A 238 -5.99 16.05 -7.61
N ILE A 239 -6.49 15.38 -6.56
CA ILE A 239 -6.25 15.80 -5.17
C ILE A 239 -4.77 15.67 -4.83
N ILE A 240 -4.15 14.52 -5.13
CA ILE A 240 -2.74 14.27 -4.88
C ILE A 240 -1.89 15.34 -5.59
N HIS A 241 -2.15 15.58 -6.87
CA HIS A 241 -1.42 16.58 -7.66
C HIS A 241 -1.58 18.00 -7.09
N SER A 242 -2.79 18.35 -6.61
CA SER A 242 -3.02 19.67 -6.01
C SER A 242 -2.24 19.91 -4.71
N LEU A 243 -1.65 18.88 -4.12
CA LEU A 243 -0.95 18.90 -2.83
C LEU A 243 0.54 18.51 -2.93
N GLU A 244 1.07 18.29 -4.11
CA GLU A 244 2.49 17.88 -4.32
C GLU A 244 3.51 18.90 -3.77
N ASP A 245 3.11 20.17 -3.63
CA ASP A 245 3.91 21.24 -3.09
C ASP A 245 3.77 21.43 -1.57
N MET A 246 2.91 20.60 -0.91
CA MET A 246 2.64 20.73 0.52
C MET A 246 3.20 19.53 1.31
N PRO A 247 3.81 19.76 2.48
CA PRO A 247 4.34 18.69 3.33
C PRO A 247 3.20 18.02 4.13
N VAL A 248 2.42 17.17 3.45
CA VAL A 248 1.32 16.42 4.06
C VAL A 248 1.40 14.96 3.63
N GLN A 249 1.38 14.05 4.58
CA GLN A 249 1.37 12.63 4.27
C GLN A 249 -0.01 12.22 3.76
N ILE A 250 -0.09 11.82 2.50
CA ILE A 250 -1.33 11.35 1.90
C ILE A 250 -1.39 9.83 2.01
N SER A 251 -2.51 9.31 2.51
CA SER A 251 -2.75 7.87 2.61
C SER A 251 -4.10 7.51 2.02
N GLN A 252 -4.15 6.37 1.35
CA GLN A 252 -5.37 5.84 0.74
C GLN A 252 -5.95 4.74 1.61
N ILE A 253 -7.28 4.72 1.70
CA ILE A 253 -8.03 3.68 2.40
C ILE A 253 -8.58 2.74 1.34
N PRO A 254 -8.33 1.41 1.47
CA PRO A 254 -8.91 0.43 0.56
C PRO A 254 -10.43 0.42 0.68
N SER A 255 -11.12 0.00 -0.39
CA SER A 255 -12.57 -0.20 -0.34
C SER A 255 -12.92 -1.36 0.60
N LEU A 256 -14.15 -1.39 1.12
CA LEU A 256 -14.61 -2.50 1.98
C LEU A 256 -14.54 -3.86 1.27
N ASP A 257 -14.69 -3.86 -0.06
CA ASP A 257 -14.58 -5.08 -0.89
C ASP A 257 -13.13 -5.61 -0.96
N ASP A 258 -12.15 -4.75 -0.76
CA ASP A 258 -10.72 -5.12 -0.76
C ASP A 258 -10.24 -5.61 0.63
N ILE A 259 -11.07 -5.45 1.67
CA ILE A 259 -10.72 -5.81 3.05
C ILE A 259 -11.16 -7.24 3.33
N THR A 260 -10.22 -8.17 3.37
CA THR A 260 -10.44 -9.61 3.60
C THR A 260 -11.12 -9.94 4.93
N SER A 261 -11.02 -9.07 5.93
CA SER A 261 -11.62 -9.25 7.26
C SER A 261 -13.02 -8.64 7.42
N GLY A 262 -13.52 -7.92 6.41
CA GLY A 262 -14.77 -7.17 6.47
C GLY A 262 -14.82 -6.02 7.47
N LYS A 263 -13.69 -5.70 8.14
CA LYS A 263 -13.55 -4.57 9.07
C LYS A 263 -12.25 -3.83 8.81
N LEU A 264 -12.34 -2.52 8.64
CA LEU A 264 -11.18 -1.63 8.46
C LEU A 264 -10.26 -1.69 9.71
N GLN A 265 -8.95 -1.85 9.47
CA GLN A 265 -7.90 -1.76 10.49
C GLN A 265 -6.91 -0.66 10.12
N LEU A 266 -6.17 -0.15 11.11
CA LEU A 266 -5.11 0.86 10.87
C LEU A 266 -4.00 0.36 9.93
N SER A 267 -3.73 -0.94 9.93
CA SER A 267 -2.78 -1.61 9.03
C SER A 267 -3.19 -1.56 7.55
N ASP A 268 -4.47 -1.35 7.28
CA ASP A 268 -5.00 -1.32 5.91
C ASP A 268 -4.81 0.06 5.25
N ILE A 269 -4.50 1.09 6.05
CA ILE A 269 -4.20 2.43 5.57
C ILE A 269 -2.80 2.43 4.95
N LYS A 270 -2.72 2.62 3.64
CA LYS A 270 -1.46 2.64 2.89
C LYS A 270 -1.12 4.07 2.47
N PRO A 271 0.14 4.51 2.62
CA PRO A 271 0.60 5.74 1.98
C PRO A 271 0.29 5.67 0.48
N VAL A 272 -0.06 6.82 -0.09
CA VAL A 272 -0.24 6.92 -1.55
C VAL A 272 1.08 6.56 -2.21
N ASP A 273 1.03 5.68 -3.20
CA ASP A 273 2.21 5.31 -3.95
C ASP A 273 2.62 6.47 -4.86
N VAL A 274 3.92 6.69 -4.99
CA VAL A 274 4.49 7.65 -5.97
C VAL A 274 4.05 7.33 -7.40
N LEU A 275 3.63 6.09 -7.64
CA LEU A 275 3.01 5.66 -8.90
C LEU A 275 1.76 6.45 -9.26
N ASP A 276 0.97 6.85 -8.26
CA ASP A 276 -0.26 7.61 -8.43
C ASP A 276 0.02 9.10 -8.72
N VAL A 277 1.26 9.54 -8.48
CA VAL A 277 1.69 10.94 -8.66
C VAL A 277 2.18 11.24 -10.08
N LEU A 278 2.74 10.23 -10.75
CA LEU A 278 3.20 10.36 -12.12
C LEU A 278 2.03 10.11 -13.06
N GLN A 279 1.17 11.12 -13.21
CA GLN A 279 0.01 11.09 -14.09
C GLN A 279 0.41 10.67 -15.51
N ARG A 280 -0.04 9.52 -15.92
CA ARG A 280 0.04 9.08 -17.30
C ARG A 280 -1.37 8.70 -17.76
N GLU A 281 -1.79 9.25 -18.90
CA GLU A 281 -3.04 8.83 -19.53
C GLU A 281 -2.94 7.33 -19.87
N THR A 282 -3.76 6.54 -19.20
CA THR A 282 -3.85 5.11 -19.47
C THR A 282 -4.75 4.87 -20.66
N VAL A 283 -4.21 4.28 -21.71
CA VAL A 283 -4.99 3.80 -22.86
C VAL A 283 -5.62 2.45 -22.50
N ALA A 284 -6.91 2.31 -22.75
CA ALA A 284 -7.60 1.04 -22.52
C ALA A 284 -6.97 -0.07 -23.37
N PRO A 285 -6.61 -1.23 -22.78
CA PRO A 285 -5.95 -2.31 -23.53
C PRO A 285 -6.88 -2.94 -24.56
N ASN A 286 -6.33 -3.29 -25.72
CA ASN A 286 -7.04 -4.04 -26.74
C ASN A 286 -7.15 -5.51 -26.35
N GLN A 287 -8.35 -5.95 -25.97
CA GLN A 287 -8.61 -7.31 -25.49
C GLN A 287 -8.27 -8.40 -26.55
N GLN A 288 -8.48 -8.11 -27.83
CA GLN A 288 -8.17 -9.06 -28.90
C GLN A 288 -6.66 -9.32 -28.99
N LEU A 289 -5.84 -8.26 -28.87
CA LEU A 289 -4.38 -8.39 -28.85
C LEU A 289 -3.89 -9.10 -27.58
N LEU A 290 -4.50 -8.82 -26.42
CA LEU A 290 -4.13 -9.50 -25.18
C LEU A 290 -4.40 -11.00 -25.22
N GLN A 291 -5.44 -11.44 -25.91
CA GLN A 291 -5.86 -12.84 -25.99
C GLN A 291 -5.17 -13.63 -27.10
N LYS A 292 -4.76 -12.96 -28.19
CA LYS A 292 -4.30 -13.61 -29.45
C LYS A 292 -3.27 -14.71 -29.24
N ASP A 293 -2.25 -14.48 -28.43
CA ASP A 293 -1.14 -15.42 -28.21
C ASP A 293 -1.13 -16.09 -26.83
N ILE A 294 -2.25 -15.97 -26.09
CA ILE A 294 -2.35 -16.46 -24.71
C ILE A 294 -3.56 -17.36 -24.52
N SER A 295 -4.77 -16.91 -24.92
CA SER A 295 -6.01 -17.62 -24.58
C SER A 295 -6.02 -19.05 -25.14
N GLY A 296 -6.21 -20.03 -24.25
CA GLY A 296 -6.22 -21.45 -24.58
C GLY A 296 -4.87 -22.03 -25.00
N LYS A 297 -3.77 -21.28 -24.94
CA LYS A 297 -2.43 -21.69 -25.34
C LYS A 297 -1.53 -22.05 -24.16
N VAL A 298 -0.45 -22.75 -24.47
CA VAL A 298 0.64 -23.05 -23.51
C VAL A 298 1.68 -21.93 -23.59
N VAL A 299 1.82 -21.18 -22.52
CA VAL A 299 2.67 -19.99 -22.45
C VAL A 299 3.81 -20.20 -21.47
N MET A 300 5.04 -19.83 -21.85
CA MET A 300 6.20 -19.81 -20.95
C MET A 300 6.66 -18.37 -20.72
N VAL A 301 7.00 -18.06 -19.47
CA VAL A 301 7.66 -16.81 -19.08
C VAL A 301 9.02 -17.14 -18.50
N THR A 302 10.11 -16.66 -19.11
CA THR A 302 11.47 -16.76 -18.56
C THR A 302 11.77 -15.52 -17.72
N GLY A 303 12.50 -15.69 -16.62
CA GLY A 303 12.66 -14.62 -15.64
C GLY A 303 11.33 -14.31 -14.91
N ALA A 304 10.53 -15.35 -14.68
CA ALA A 304 9.17 -15.26 -14.15
C ALA A 304 9.09 -14.62 -12.74
N GLY A 305 10.16 -14.69 -11.96
CA GLY A 305 10.27 -14.08 -10.63
C GLY A 305 10.73 -12.62 -10.64
N GLY A 306 11.16 -12.09 -11.80
CA GLY A 306 11.54 -10.68 -11.96
C GLY A 306 10.34 -9.74 -11.98
N SER A 307 10.58 -8.40 -11.86
CA SER A 307 9.50 -7.41 -11.82
C SER A 307 8.58 -7.44 -13.04
N ILE A 308 9.14 -7.54 -14.25
CA ILE A 308 8.34 -7.62 -15.49
C ILE A 308 7.81 -9.04 -15.69
N GLY A 309 8.63 -10.07 -15.46
CA GLY A 309 8.21 -11.47 -15.63
C GLY A 309 7.04 -11.86 -14.73
N SER A 310 7.06 -11.46 -13.47
CA SER A 310 5.96 -11.73 -12.54
C SER A 310 4.67 -11.02 -12.94
N GLU A 311 4.76 -9.79 -13.42
CA GLU A 311 3.58 -9.07 -13.89
C GLU A 311 3.04 -9.65 -15.21
N LEU A 312 3.92 -10.06 -16.14
CA LEU A 312 3.50 -10.82 -17.32
C LEU A 312 2.71 -12.06 -16.90
N CYS A 313 3.20 -12.84 -15.93
CA CYS A 313 2.49 -14.01 -15.42
C CYS A 313 1.09 -13.66 -14.88
N ARG A 314 0.96 -12.56 -14.10
CA ARG A 314 -0.34 -12.06 -13.59
C ARG A 314 -1.30 -11.66 -14.71
N GLN A 315 -0.80 -10.98 -15.74
CA GLN A 315 -1.61 -10.54 -16.88
C GLN A 315 -2.01 -11.74 -17.77
N ILE A 316 -1.10 -12.68 -17.97
CA ILE A 316 -1.33 -13.91 -18.77
C ILE A 316 -2.44 -14.76 -18.14
N ILE A 317 -2.44 -14.96 -16.81
CA ILE A 317 -3.49 -15.72 -16.12
C ILE A 317 -4.87 -15.11 -16.37
N LYS A 318 -5.00 -13.78 -16.39
CA LYS A 318 -6.26 -13.08 -16.68
C LYS A 318 -6.81 -13.39 -18.08
N GLN A 319 -5.95 -13.76 -19.03
CA GLN A 319 -6.32 -14.12 -20.40
C GLN A 319 -6.59 -15.62 -20.59
N GLN A 320 -6.64 -16.39 -19.51
CA GLN A 320 -7.01 -17.82 -19.47
C GLN A 320 -6.16 -18.69 -20.43
N PRO A 321 -4.83 -18.77 -20.22
CA PRO A 321 -4.01 -19.74 -20.94
C PRO A 321 -4.44 -21.16 -20.56
N LYS A 322 -4.12 -22.14 -21.43
CA LYS A 322 -4.28 -23.56 -21.10
C LYS A 322 -3.32 -23.98 -19.99
N GLU A 323 -2.04 -23.61 -20.16
CA GLU A 323 -0.97 -23.86 -19.21
C GLU A 323 -0.03 -22.66 -19.14
N LEU A 324 0.51 -22.38 -17.96
CA LEU A 324 1.53 -21.35 -17.73
C LEU A 324 2.78 -21.97 -17.13
N ILE A 325 3.91 -21.78 -17.80
CA ILE A 325 5.21 -22.29 -17.39
C ILE A 325 6.04 -21.12 -16.86
N LEU A 326 6.44 -21.20 -15.60
CA LEU A 326 7.33 -20.26 -14.94
C LEU A 326 8.76 -20.81 -15.03
N PHE A 327 9.66 -20.09 -15.70
CA PHE A 327 11.08 -20.46 -15.79
C PHE A 327 11.93 -19.37 -15.13
N GLU A 328 12.68 -19.72 -14.09
CA GLU A 328 13.41 -18.76 -13.26
C GLU A 328 14.71 -19.39 -12.72
N VAL A 329 15.76 -18.60 -12.58
CA VAL A 329 17.06 -19.02 -12.03
C VAL A 329 17.10 -18.90 -10.49
N SER A 330 16.32 -18.00 -9.91
CA SER A 330 16.21 -17.80 -8.47
C SER A 330 15.11 -18.68 -7.90
N GLU A 331 15.47 -19.67 -7.07
CA GLU A 331 14.52 -20.54 -6.37
C GLU A 331 13.49 -19.73 -5.56
N PHE A 332 13.97 -18.77 -4.76
CA PHE A 332 13.09 -17.96 -3.91
C PHE A 332 12.10 -17.13 -4.73
N ALA A 333 12.55 -16.48 -5.80
CA ALA A 333 11.68 -15.69 -6.65
C ALA A 333 10.63 -16.57 -7.36
N LEU A 334 11.05 -17.76 -7.83
CA LEU A 334 10.14 -18.75 -8.43
C LEU A 334 9.08 -19.22 -7.43
N TYR A 335 9.47 -19.55 -6.21
CA TYR A 335 8.56 -19.96 -5.15
C TYR A 335 7.53 -18.86 -4.83
N CYS A 336 7.99 -17.61 -4.67
CA CYS A 336 7.09 -16.50 -4.34
C CYS A 336 6.02 -16.29 -5.42
N ILE A 337 6.41 -16.22 -6.69
CA ILE A 337 5.44 -16.01 -7.77
C ILE A 337 4.51 -17.22 -7.94
N GLN A 338 5.01 -18.43 -7.80
CA GLN A 338 4.19 -19.64 -7.87
C GLN A 338 3.10 -19.64 -6.80
N GLN A 339 3.45 -19.36 -5.53
CA GLN A 339 2.48 -19.32 -4.43
C GLN A 339 1.43 -18.22 -4.60
N GLU A 340 1.83 -17.08 -5.13
CA GLU A 340 0.90 -15.98 -5.44
C GLU A 340 -0.11 -16.40 -6.51
N LEU A 341 0.37 -16.97 -7.62
CA LEU A 341 -0.48 -17.34 -8.75
C LEU A 341 -1.42 -18.51 -8.44
N ILE A 342 -1.00 -19.48 -7.61
CA ILE A 342 -1.88 -20.56 -7.12
C ILE A 342 -3.09 -19.94 -6.41
N LYS A 343 -2.88 -19.00 -5.48
CA LYS A 343 -3.97 -18.33 -4.77
C LYS A 343 -4.91 -17.58 -5.71
N VAL A 344 -4.36 -16.92 -6.73
CA VAL A 344 -5.16 -16.20 -7.74
C VAL A 344 -6.03 -17.18 -8.54
N ILE A 345 -5.45 -18.30 -8.98
CA ILE A 345 -6.19 -19.34 -9.74
C ILE A 345 -7.28 -19.96 -8.87
N GLU A 346 -6.98 -20.33 -7.63
CA GLU A 346 -7.94 -20.93 -6.68
C GLU A 346 -9.11 -19.99 -6.33
N SER A 347 -8.87 -18.68 -6.33
CA SER A 347 -9.91 -17.67 -6.07
C SER A 347 -10.90 -17.50 -7.23
N GLN A 348 -10.57 -17.95 -8.43
CA GLN A 348 -11.40 -17.80 -9.64
C GLN A 348 -12.24 -19.05 -9.88
N SER A 349 -13.52 -19.01 -9.57
CA SER A 349 -14.44 -20.12 -9.80
C SER A 349 -14.52 -20.48 -11.29
N GLY A 350 -14.24 -21.75 -11.64
CA GLY A 350 -14.40 -22.28 -13.01
C GLY A 350 -13.19 -22.08 -13.92
N VAL A 351 -12.08 -21.54 -13.44
CA VAL A 351 -10.82 -21.39 -14.20
C VAL A 351 -9.90 -22.57 -13.84
N ASN A 352 -9.50 -23.35 -14.84
CA ASN A 352 -8.55 -24.47 -14.67
C ASN A 352 -7.30 -24.21 -15.52
N ILE A 353 -6.32 -23.54 -14.92
CA ILE A 353 -5.01 -23.26 -15.55
C ILE A 353 -3.96 -24.15 -14.88
N ALA A 354 -3.27 -24.97 -15.68
CA ALA A 354 -2.14 -25.74 -15.18
C ALA A 354 -0.91 -24.86 -15.03
N LEU A 355 -0.37 -24.78 -13.80
CA LEU A 355 0.80 -23.96 -13.47
C LEU A 355 2.02 -24.85 -13.22
N HIS A 356 3.10 -24.63 -13.97
CA HIS A 356 4.34 -25.40 -13.88
C HIS A 356 5.53 -24.48 -13.54
N ALA A 357 6.28 -24.81 -12.50
CA ALA A 357 7.46 -24.07 -12.07
C ALA A 357 8.73 -24.87 -12.42
N HIS A 358 9.66 -24.23 -13.12
CA HIS A 358 10.93 -24.82 -13.53
C HIS A 358 12.10 -23.92 -13.13
N LEU A 359 12.99 -24.47 -12.32
CA LEU A 359 14.23 -23.83 -11.92
C LEU A 359 15.30 -24.06 -13.00
N GLY A 360 15.89 -22.98 -13.51
CA GLY A 360 16.96 -23.11 -14.50
C GLY A 360 17.46 -21.79 -15.06
N SER A 361 18.63 -21.84 -15.67
CA SER A 361 19.23 -20.71 -16.40
C SER A 361 18.85 -20.74 -17.88
N VAL A 362 18.55 -19.57 -18.45
CA VAL A 362 18.30 -19.40 -19.89
C VAL A 362 19.52 -19.74 -20.75
N THR A 363 20.70 -19.86 -20.15
CA THR A 363 21.91 -20.34 -20.84
C THR A 363 21.90 -21.85 -21.06
N ASN A 364 20.98 -22.60 -20.47
CA ASN A 364 20.83 -24.04 -20.65
C ASN A 364 19.78 -24.36 -21.74
N GLN A 365 20.25 -24.34 -23.00
CA GLN A 365 19.38 -24.59 -24.16
C GLN A 365 18.68 -25.96 -24.09
N ILE A 366 19.41 -27.02 -23.69
CA ILE A 366 18.87 -28.40 -23.63
C ILE A 366 17.68 -28.46 -22.66
N LEU A 367 17.78 -27.82 -21.49
CA LEU A 367 16.69 -27.76 -20.51
C LEU A 367 15.46 -27.05 -21.10
N LEU A 368 15.67 -25.90 -21.76
CA LEU A 368 14.61 -25.14 -22.41
C LEU A 368 13.91 -25.97 -23.51
N GLU A 369 14.67 -26.64 -24.38
CA GLU A 369 14.10 -27.51 -25.42
C GLU A 369 13.28 -28.66 -24.82
N ASN A 370 13.78 -29.30 -23.77
CA ASN A 370 13.06 -30.38 -23.09
C ASN A 370 11.73 -29.91 -22.49
N ILE A 371 11.72 -28.72 -21.90
CA ILE A 371 10.49 -28.11 -21.35
C ILE A 371 9.52 -27.75 -22.48
N CYS A 372 10.00 -27.08 -23.53
CA CYS A 372 9.16 -26.71 -24.67
C CYS A 372 8.54 -27.94 -25.35
N LYS A 373 9.31 -29.02 -25.55
CA LYS A 373 8.80 -30.30 -26.12
C LYS A 373 7.79 -30.98 -25.18
N LYS A 374 8.09 -31.03 -23.87
CA LYS A 374 7.23 -31.69 -22.88
C LYS A 374 5.84 -31.09 -22.80
N TYR A 375 5.75 -29.76 -22.79
CA TYR A 375 4.51 -29.04 -22.62
C TYR A 375 3.90 -28.51 -23.92
N LEU A 376 4.57 -28.68 -25.05
CA LEU A 376 4.18 -28.16 -26.37
C LEU A 376 3.96 -26.62 -26.28
N VAL A 377 4.99 -25.91 -25.81
CA VAL A 377 4.93 -24.45 -25.62
C VAL A 377 4.67 -23.76 -26.96
N GLU A 378 3.69 -22.86 -26.99
CA GLU A 378 3.30 -22.10 -28.16
C GLU A 378 3.82 -20.66 -28.15
N THR A 379 3.91 -20.05 -26.95
CA THR A 379 4.33 -18.65 -26.79
C THR A 379 5.36 -18.53 -25.68
N ILE A 380 6.44 -17.78 -25.92
CA ILE A 380 7.47 -17.46 -24.93
C ILE A 380 7.59 -15.94 -24.75
N TYR A 381 7.45 -15.48 -23.53
CA TYR A 381 7.84 -14.12 -23.11
C TYR A 381 9.18 -14.21 -22.39
N HIS A 382 10.23 -13.66 -23.02
CA HIS A 382 11.61 -13.77 -22.53
C HIS A 382 12.00 -12.51 -21.75
N ALA A 383 11.81 -12.53 -20.41
CA ALA A 383 12.13 -11.42 -19.51
C ALA A 383 13.39 -11.66 -18.66
N ALA A 384 14.06 -12.80 -18.83
CA ALA A 384 15.29 -13.12 -18.10
C ALA A 384 16.47 -12.26 -18.59
N ALA A 385 17.00 -11.37 -17.73
CA ALA A 385 18.17 -10.56 -18.01
C ALA A 385 18.78 -9.97 -16.73
N TYR A 386 20.08 -9.73 -16.72
CA TYR A 386 20.75 -8.88 -15.73
C TYR A 386 20.62 -7.41 -16.14
N LYS A 387 20.03 -6.57 -15.28
CA LYS A 387 19.66 -5.18 -15.61
C LYS A 387 20.44 -4.10 -14.86
N HIS A 388 21.11 -4.45 -13.75
CA HIS A 388 21.80 -3.49 -12.90
C HIS A 388 23.14 -3.09 -13.51
N VAL A 389 23.20 -1.88 -14.09
CA VAL A 389 24.40 -1.38 -14.80
C VAL A 389 25.68 -1.52 -13.95
N PRO A 390 25.75 -1.06 -12.66
CA PRO A 390 26.99 -1.17 -11.89
C PRO A 390 27.44 -2.62 -11.66
N ILE A 391 26.49 -3.54 -11.50
CA ILE A 391 26.82 -4.96 -11.28
C ILE A 391 27.34 -5.59 -12.56
N VAL A 392 26.68 -5.31 -13.70
CA VAL A 392 27.12 -5.85 -15.00
C VAL A 392 28.46 -5.25 -15.42
N GLU A 393 28.72 -3.97 -15.14
CA GLU A 393 30.04 -3.34 -15.38
C GLU A 393 31.17 -4.03 -14.60
N SER A 394 30.88 -4.52 -13.40
CA SER A 394 31.83 -5.29 -12.58
C SER A 394 31.90 -6.78 -12.98
N ASN A 395 30.93 -7.29 -13.75
CA ASN A 395 30.79 -8.69 -14.14
C ASN A 395 30.43 -8.83 -15.62
N GLN A 396 31.29 -8.28 -16.49
CA GLN A 396 30.94 -8.02 -17.89
C GLN A 396 30.67 -9.31 -18.69
N TYR A 397 31.48 -10.35 -18.48
CA TYR A 397 31.27 -11.64 -19.14
C TYR A 397 29.99 -12.32 -18.68
N GLU A 398 29.66 -12.27 -17.35
CA GLU A 398 28.38 -12.80 -16.87
C GLU A 398 27.20 -12.08 -17.51
N GLY A 399 27.31 -10.75 -17.68
CA GLY A 399 26.33 -9.96 -18.42
C GLY A 399 26.17 -10.40 -19.86
N ALA A 400 27.30 -10.62 -20.58
CA ALA A 400 27.29 -11.08 -21.98
C ALA A 400 26.74 -12.50 -22.11
N ILE A 401 27.14 -13.42 -21.22
CA ILE A 401 26.66 -14.82 -21.23
C ILE A 401 25.16 -14.87 -20.94
N ASN A 402 24.69 -14.17 -19.94
CA ASN A 402 23.27 -14.22 -19.57
C ASN A 402 22.38 -13.46 -20.56
N ASN A 403 22.72 -12.20 -20.89
CA ASN A 403 21.83 -11.34 -21.66
C ASN A 403 21.88 -11.62 -23.16
N PHE A 404 23.09 -11.82 -23.72
CA PHE A 404 23.26 -12.08 -25.15
C PHE A 404 23.17 -13.57 -25.47
N ILE A 405 24.07 -14.40 -24.91
CA ILE A 405 24.13 -15.82 -25.23
C ILE A 405 22.89 -16.55 -24.67
N GLY A 406 22.42 -16.18 -23.48
CA GLY A 406 21.19 -16.73 -22.90
C GLY A 406 19.97 -16.47 -23.77
N THR A 407 19.80 -15.24 -24.27
CA THR A 407 18.71 -14.90 -25.22
C THR A 407 18.82 -15.69 -26.50
N TYR A 408 20.04 -15.78 -27.11
CA TYR A 408 20.27 -16.58 -28.32
C TYR A 408 19.88 -18.04 -28.09
N ARG A 409 20.32 -18.67 -27.00
CA ARG A 409 20.01 -20.07 -26.68
C ARG A 409 18.52 -20.30 -26.40
N ALA A 410 17.87 -19.38 -25.69
CA ALA A 410 16.43 -19.47 -25.47
C ALA A 410 15.65 -19.38 -26.78
N LEU A 411 16.06 -18.49 -27.67
CA LEU A 411 15.48 -18.35 -29.00
C LEU A 411 15.74 -19.57 -29.88
N GLN A 412 16.98 -20.09 -29.86
CA GLN A 412 17.32 -21.31 -30.61
C GLN A 412 16.50 -22.52 -30.12
N ALA A 413 16.27 -22.63 -28.79
CA ALA A 413 15.39 -23.65 -28.24
C ALA A 413 13.95 -23.48 -28.73
N ALA A 414 13.44 -22.26 -28.79
CA ALA A 414 12.10 -21.96 -29.32
C ALA A 414 11.97 -22.39 -30.81
N ILE A 415 12.95 -22.04 -31.65
CA ILE A 415 12.98 -22.42 -33.07
C ILE A 415 13.03 -23.94 -33.22
N ASN A 416 13.95 -24.62 -32.52
CA ASN A 416 14.14 -26.07 -32.58
C ASN A 416 12.89 -26.85 -32.13
N THR A 417 12.04 -26.25 -31.32
CA THR A 417 10.81 -26.86 -30.78
C THR A 417 9.55 -26.31 -31.43
N GLN A 418 9.68 -25.48 -32.46
CA GLN A 418 8.59 -24.90 -33.25
C GLN A 418 7.59 -24.06 -32.40
N VAL A 419 8.11 -23.33 -31.41
CA VAL A 419 7.35 -22.32 -30.69
C VAL A 419 6.88 -21.24 -31.66
N ARG A 420 5.60 -20.90 -31.65
CA ARG A 420 5.01 -19.95 -32.62
C ARG A 420 5.45 -18.52 -32.41
N THR A 421 5.43 -18.08 -31.15
CA THR A 421 5.66 -16.66 -30.78
C THR A 421 6.75 -16.55 -29.72
N PHE A 422 7.76 -15.71 -29.99
CA PHE A 422 8.84 -15.39 -29.06
C PHE A 422 8.96 -13.87 -28.92
N VAL A 423 8.69 -13.35 -27.71
CA VAL A 423 8.76 -11.92 -27.41
C VAL A 423 9.91 -11.65 -26.45
N ALA A 424 10.96 -10.97 -26.91
CA ALA A 424 12.10 -10.61 -26.08
C ALA A 424 11.91 -9.23 -25.45
N ILE A 425 12.08 -9.16 -24.12
CA ILE A 425 12.03 -7.89 -23.40
C ILE A 425 13.38 -7.18 -23.59
N SER A 426 13.36 -5.93 -24.06
CA SER A 426 14.52 -5.06 -24.20
C SER A 426 14.39 -3.77 -23.38
N THR A 427 15.26 -2.80 -23.63
CA THR A 427 15.37 -1.58 -22.82
C THR A 427 15.84 -0.40 -23.69
N ASP A 428 15.50 0.83 -23.27
CA ASP A 428 16.05 2.09 -23.77
C ASP A 428 17.59 2.13 -23.74
N LYS A 429 18.21 1.43 -22.79
CA LYS A 429 19.68 1.36 -22.63
C LYS A 429 20.39 0.56 -23.74
N ALA A 430 19.65 -0.18 -24.58
CA ALA A 430 20.17 -0.81 -25.78
C ALA A 430 20.39 0.19 -26.94
N VAL A 431 19.82 1.40 -26.85
CA VAL A 431 19.98 2.47 -27.84
C VAL A 431 21.26 3.24 -27.56
N ARG A 432 22.21 3.26 -28.51
CA ARG A 432 23.54 3.89 -28.36
C ARG A 432 24.12 3.68 -26.96
N PRO A 433 24.37 2.44 -26.54
CA PRO A 433 24.71 2.12 -25.16
C PRO A 433 26.03 2.78 -24.73
N THR A 434 26.05 3.31 -23.51
CA THR A 434 27.24 3.86 -22.85
C THR A 434 27.82 2.90 -21.82
N ASN A 435 27.25 1.71 -21.70
CA ASN A 435 27.63 0.71 -20.70
C ASN A 435 27.49 -0.70 -21.27
N VAL A 436 28.17 -1.67 -20.63
CA VAL A 436 28.19 -3.06 -21.07
C VAL A 436 26.81 -3.72 -21.00
N MET A 437 26.02 -3.42 -19.97
CA MET A 437 24.66 -3.97 -19.86
C MET A 437 23.81 -3.60 -21.09
N GLY A 438 23.81 -2.33 -21.50
CA GLY A 438 23.12 -1.87 -22.71
C GLY A 438 23.68 -2.54 -23.97
N ALA A 439 25.01 -2.66 -24.09
CA ALA A 439 25.66 -3.34 -25.20
C ALA A 439 25.24 -4.83 -25.30
N THR A 440 25.17 -5.55 -24.16
CA THR A 440 24.72 -6.96 -24.16
C THR A 440 23.24 -7.09 -24.55
N LYS A 441 22.39 -6.14 -24.19
CA LYS A 441 20.97 -6.11 -24.59
C LYS A 441 20.83 -5.81 -26.09
N ARG A 442 21.64 -4.86 -26.60
CA ARG A 442 21.66 -4.60 -28.07
C ARG A 442 22.12 -5.80 -28.87
N MET A 443 23.16 -6.51 -28.41
CA MET A 443 23.59 -7.77 -29.04
C MET A 443 22.49 -8.84 -29.00
N ALA A 444 21.70 -8.91 -27.95
CA ALA A 444 20.54 -9.79 -27.87
C ALA A 444 19.47 -9.44 -28.92
N GLU A 445 19.19 -8.15 -29.13
CA GLU A 445 18.29 -7.71 -30.21
C GLU A 445 18.82 -8.07 -31.61
N LEU A 446 20.10 -7.80 -31.86
CA LEU A 446 20.74 -8.16 -33.12
C LEU A 446 20.67 -9.67 -33.38
N ALA A 447 20.85 -10.50 -32.37
CA ALA A 447 20.67 -11.94 -32.45
C ALA A 447 19.22 -12.35 -32.78
N CYS A 448 18.23 -11.70 -32.15
CA CYS A 448 16.82 -11.92 -32.47
C CYS A 448 16.49 -11.55 -33.93
N GLN A 449 16.97 -10.41 -34.41
CA GLN A 449 16.79 -9.97 -35.81
C GLN A 449 17.43 -10.94 -36.81
N ALA A 450 18.69 -11.35 -36.55
CA ALA A 450 19.42 -12.27 -37.42
C ALA A 450 18.74 -13.65 -37.52
N LEU A 451 18.23 -14.16 -36.39
CA LEU A 451 17.49 -15.42 -36.38
C LEU A 451 16.09 -15.26 -37.00
N ALA A 452 15.40 -14.15 -36.81
CA ALA A 452 14.11 -13.89 -37.45
C ALA A 452 14.25 -13.89 -38.98
N ALA A 453 15.30 -13.26 -39.52
CA ALA A 453 15.56 -13.22 -40.97
C ALA A 453 15.96 -14.58 -41.58
N SER A 454 16.43 -15.54 -40.77
CA SER A 454 16.95 -16.83 -41.23
C SER A 454 15.97 -18.00 -41.13
N GLN A 455 14.74 -17.79 -40.65
CA GLN A 455 13.73 -18.84 -40.48
C GLN A 455 12.31 -18.24 -40.49
N THR A 456 11.26 -19.07 -40.60
CA THR A 456 9.86 -18.66 -40.71
C THR A 456 8.92 -19.40 -39.74
N THR A 457 9.48 -20.25 -38.87
CA THR A 457 8.67 -21.09 -37.96
C THR A 457 8.24 -20.37 -36.71
N THR A 458 9.08 -19.45 -36.21
CA THR A 458 8.85 -18.70 -34.97
C THR A 458 8.76 -17.21 -35.28
N THR A 459 7.65 -16.58 -34.95
CA THR A 459 7.51 -15.11 -34.98
C THR A 459 8.27 -14.50 -33.82
N ILE A 460 9.34 -13.76 -34.13
CA ILE A 460 10.27 -13.19 -33.16
C ILE A 460 10.10 -11.68 -33.12
N SER A 461 9.89 -11.12 -31.94
CA SER A 461 9.82 -9.67 -31.73
C SER A 461 10.55 -9.23 -30.47
N MET A 462 10.97 -7.99 -30.46
CA MET A 462 11.63 -7.34 -29.32
C MET A 462 10.85 -6.11 -28.88
N VAL A 463 10.77 -5.86 -27.57
CA VAL A 463 10.02 -4.72 -27.03
C VAL A 463 10.92 -3.89 -26.13
N ARG A 464 11.17 -2.64 -26.54
CA ARG A 464 11.93 -1.64 -25.79
C ARG A 464 11.02 -0.74 -24.99
N PHE A 465 11.41 -0.50 -23.75
CA PHE A 465 10.82 0.52 -22.90
C PHE A 465 11.84 1.05 -21.90
N GLY A 466 11.54 2.20 -21.28
CA GLY A 466 12.38 2.85 -20.30
C GLY A 466 12.25 2.25 -18.90
N ASN A 467 12.36 3.11 -17.88
CA ASN A 467 12.28 2.61 -16.51
C ASN A 467 10.83 2.29 -16.12
N VAL A 468 10.68 1.22 -15.36
CA VAL A 468 9.39 0.88 -14.75
C VAL A 468 9.43 1.20 -13.26
N LEU A 469 8.35 1.85 -12.78
CA LEU A 469 8.23 2.31 -11.41
C LEU A 469 8.11 1.15 -10.43
N GLY A 470 8.72 1.29 -9.26
CA GLY A 470 8.62 0.27 -8.20
C GLY A 470 9.39 -1.03 -8.48
N SER A 471 10.12 -1.14 -9.59
CA SER A 471 10.91 -2.35 -9.88
C SER A 471 12.06 -2.53 -8.89
N SER A 472 12.42 -3.78 -8.59
CA SER A 472 13.48 -4.13 -7.65
C SER A 472 14.79 -3.40 -7.97
N GLY A 473 15.37 -2.71 -6.97
CA GLY A 473 16.62 -1.95 -7.09
C GLY A 473 16.51 -0.65 -7.90
N SER A 474 15.30 -0.16 -8.21
CA SER A 474 15.10 1.14 -8.87
C SER A 474 15.13 2.31 -7.89
N VAL A 475 15.02 3.54 -8.41
CA VAL A 475 15.14 4.78 -7.64
C VAL A 475 14.03 4.95 -6.59
N VAL A 476 12.79 4.57 -6.90
CA VAL A 476 11.65 4.72 -5.97
C VAL A 476 11.81 3.86 -4.71
N PRO A 477 12.07 2.55 -4.78
CA PRO A 477 12.40 1.75 -3.59
C PRO A 477 13.64 2.24 -2.82
N LEU A 478 14.63 2.83 -3.51
CA LEU A 478 15.78 3.44 -2.83
C LEU A 478 15.34 4.66 -2.02
N PHE A 479 14.60 5.59 -2.62
CA PHE A 479 14.10 6.79 -1.96
C PHE A 479 13.20 6.45 -0.76
N ASN A 480 12.30 5.47 -0.91
CA ASN A 480 11.45 5.02 0.20
C ASN A 480 12.27 4.52 1.40
N ARG A 481 13.35 3.75 1.16
CA ARG A 481 14.24 3.31 2.25
C ARG A 481 15.00 4.47 2.87
N GLN A 482 15.46 5.43 2.08
CA GLN A 482 16.16 6.63 2.56
C GLN A 482 15.21 7.54 3.36
N LEU A 483 13.97 7.73 2.90
CA LEU A 483 12.93 8.45 3.64
C LEU A 483 12.63 7.79 4.99
N ALA A 484 12.45 6.48 5.00
CA ALA A 484 12.23 5.72 6.24
C ALA A 484 13.40 5.80 7.23
N ALA A 485 14.63 6.05 6.73
CA ALA A 485 15.82 6.27 7.54
C ALA A 485 16.04 7.74 7.96
N GLY A 486 15.15 8.67 7.55
CA GLY A 486 15.28 10.10 7.83
C GLY A 486 16.15 10.88 6.84
N GLY A 487 16.46 10.29 5.68
CA GLY A 487 17.30 10.88 4.63
C GLY A 487 18.81 10.68 4.83
N PRO A 488 19.66 11.35 4.04
CA PRO A 488 19.31 12.14 2.86
C PRO A 488 18.86 11.29 1.65
N LEU A 489 18.16 11.91 0.69
CA LEU A 489 17.90 11.26 -0.60
C LEU A 489 19.08 11.50 -1.54
N THR A 490 19.59 10.43 -2.17
CA THR A 490 20.74 10.52 -3.07
C THR A 490 20.32 10.55 -4.54
N VAL A 491 20.67 11.62 -5.24
CA VAL A 491 20.42 11.82 -6.67
C VAL A 491 21.77 11.90 -7.41
N THR A 492 21.88 11.26 -8.57
CA THR A 492 23.17 11.19 -9.28
C THR A 492 23.55 12.51 -9.94
N HIS A 493 22.61 13.31 -10.43
CA HIS A 493 22.87 14.64 -11.02
C HIS A 493 21.59 15.48 -11.00
N PRO A 494 21.66 16.83 -10.85
CA PRO A 494 20.48 17.71 -10.83
C PRO A 494 19.62 17.63 -12.10
N ASP A 495 20.24 17.44 -13.25
CA ASP A 495 19.55 17.43 -14.55
C ASP A 495 19.28 16.03 -15.09
N VAL A 496 19.52 14.97 -14.31
CA VAL A 496 19.22 13.61 -14.77
C VAL A 496 17.71 13.42 -14.94
N THR A 497 17.31 12.98 -16.14
CA THR A 497 15.92 12.65 -16.45
C THR A 497 15.77 11.18 -16.77
N ARG A 498 14.60 10.64 -16.51
CA ARG A 498 14.23 9.27 -16.89
C ARG A 498 12.77 9.24 -17.34
N TYR A 499 12.50 8.33 -18.27
CA TYR A 499 11.14 7.97 -18.63
C TYR A 499 10.61 6.95 -17.63
N PHE A 500 9.34 7.06 -17.28
CA PHE A 500 8.70 6.14 -16.36
C PHE A 500 7.38 5.59 -16.91
N MET A 501 7.13 4.33 -16.61
CA MET A 501 5.88 3.62 -16.90
C MET A 501 5.54 2.72 -15.70
N THR A 502 4.28 2.40 -15.50
CA THR A 502 3.91 1.41 -14.48
C THR A 502 4.25 -0.01 -14.96
N ILE A 503 4.56 -0.92 -14.03
CA ILE A 503 4.86 -2.31 -14.38
C ILE A 503 3.66 -2.99 -15.07
N PRO A 504 2.39 -2.82 -14.59
CA PRO A 504 1.22 -3.38 -15.27
C PRO A 504 1.03 -2.85 -16.69
N GLU A 505 1.23 -1.55 -16.92
CA GLU A 505 1.12 -0.94 -18.24
C GLU A 505 2.18 -1.50 -19.19
N ALA A 506 3.45 -1.57 -18.75
CA ALA A 506 4.54 -2.14 -19.54
C ALA A 506 4.24 -3.59 -19.93
N ALA A 507 3.79 -4.43 -19.00
CA ALA A 507 3.46 -5.82 -19.28
C ALA A 507 2.29 -5.96 -20.27
N GLN A 508 1.26 -5.15 -20.15
CA GLN A 508 0.13 -5.13 -21.10
C GLN A 508 0.57 -4.73 -22.51
N LEU A 509 1.38 -3.68 -22.62
CA LEU A 509 1.89 -3.22 -23.92
C LEU A 509 2.87 -4.23 -24.54
N VAL A 510 3.68 -4.94 -23.74
CA VAL A 510 4.54 -6.03 -24.21
C VAL A 510 3.72 -7.16 -24.83
N ILE A 511 2.64 -7.59 -24.16
CA ILE A 511 1.76 -8.63 -24.68
C ILE A 511 1.12 -8.19 -26.01
N GLN A 512 0.61 -6.96 -26.08
CA GLN A 512 -0.02 -6.41 -27.29
C GLN A 512 0.99 -6.23 -28.44
N ALA A 513 2.22 -5.76 -28.14
CA ALA A 513 3.30 -5.66 -29.13
C ALA A 513 3.64 -7.03 -29.73
N GLY A 514 3.80 -8.06 -28.88
CA GLY A 514 4.04 -9.43 -29.34
C GLY A 514 2.94 -9.96 -30.25
N ALA A 515 1.68 -9.64 -29.94
CA ALA A 515 0.53 -10.05 -30.74
C ALA A 515 0.44 -9.35 -32.10
N MET A 516 1.06 -8.18 -32.29
CA MET A 516 1.12 -7.45 -33.56
C MET A 516 2.34 -7.89 -34.41
N ALA A 517 3.25 -8.68 -33.88
CA ALA A 517 4.50 -9.04 -34.57
C ALA A 517 4.26 -9.91 -35.80
N GLU A 518 5.04 -9.65 -36.83
CA GLU A 518 5.15 -10.43 -38.08
C GLU A 518 6.49 -11.16 -38.18
N GLY A 519 7.54 -10.64 -37.51
CA GLY A 519 8.88 -11.27 -37.35
C GLY A 519 10.04 -10.30 -37.58
N GLY A 520 10.87 -10.12 -36.57
CA GLY A 520 12.08 -9.29 -36.58
C GLY A 520 11.91 -7.85 -36.12
N GLU A 521 10.71 -7.45 -35.74
CA GLU A 521 10.40 -6.08 -35.32
C GLU A 521 11.00 -5.75 -33.96
N VAL A 522 11.46 -4.50 -33.86
CA VAL A 522 11.78 -3.86 -32.59
C VAL A 522 10.65 -2.88 -32.27
N PHE A 523 9.77 -3.26 -31.37
CA PHE A 523 8.73 -2.39 -30.86
C PHE A 523 9.31 -1.46 -29.79
N VAL A 524 8.83 -0.22 -29.78
CA VAL A 524 9.21 0.80 -28.81
C VAL A 524 7.94 1.33 -28.15
N LEU A 525 7.86 1.19 -26.84
CA LEU A 525 6.71 1.70 -26.08
C LEU A 525 6.83 3.22 -25.91
N ASP A 526 5.72 3.92 -26.11
CA ASP A 526 5.66 5.35 -25.84
C ASP A 526 5.72 5.58 -24.33
N MET A 527 6.79 6.22 -23.89
CA MET A 527 7.07 6.45 -22.48
C MET A 527 6.50 7.78 -21.94
N GLY A 528 5.86 8.57 -22.81
CA GLY A 528 5.41 9.92 -22.46
C GLY A 528 6.55 10.88 -22.18
N GLU A 529 6.36 11.83 -21.27
CA GLU A 529 7.37 12.83 -20.93
C GLU A 529 8.42 12.29 -19.96
N SER A 530 9.66 12.78 -20.09
CA SER A 530 10.73 12.44 -19.15
C SER A 530 10.62 13.26 -17.87
N VAL A 531 10.90 12.63 -16.74
CA VAL A 531 10.81 13.23 -15.40
C VAL A 531 12.20 13.46 -14.84
N LYS A 532 12.48 14.67 -14.29
CA LYS A 532 13.69 14.93 -13.52
C LYS A 532 13.68 14.14 -12.21
N ILE A 533 14.75 13.41 -11.94
CA ILE A 533 14.84 12.60 -10.72
C ILE A 533 14.84 13.44 -9.44
N VAL A 534 15.39 14.66 -9.52
CA VAL A 534 15.36 15.61 -8.40
C VAL A 534 13.92 16.05 -8.07
N ASP A 535 13.08 16.27 -9.08
CA ASP A 535 11.68 16.65 -8.87
C ASP A 535 10.88 15.48 -8.28
N LEU A 536 11.16 14.25 -8.74
CA LEU A 536 10.61 13.04 -8.13
C LEU A 536 11.00 12.92 -6.65
N ALA A 537 12.28 13.17 -6.31
CA ALA A 537 12.75 13.16 -4.93
C ALA A 537 12.02 14.18 -4.06
N LYS A 538 11.87 15.43 -4.54
CA LYS A 538 11.13 16.48 -3.84
C LYS A 538 9.67 16.11 -3.58
N ARG A 539 8.98 15.61 -4.60
CA ARG A 539 7.60 15.12 -4.47
C ARG A 539 7.48 14.02 -3.43
N MET A 540 8.40 13.04 -3.45
CA MET A 540 8.40 11.94 -2.48
C MET A 540 8.61 12.42 -1.03
N ILE A 541 9.52 13.38 -0.81
CA ILE A 541 9.74 13.99 0.50
C ILE A 541 8.44 14.64 0.99
N ARG A 542 7.79 15.47 0.17
CA ARG A 542 6.58 16.21 0.55
C ARG A 542 5.39 15.28 0.82
N LEU A 543 5.17 14.29 -0.04
CA LEU A 543 4.10 13.30 0.12
C LEU A 543 4.29 12.37 1.34
N SER A 544 5.52 12.30 1.86
CA SER A 544 5.82 11.62 3.12
C SER A 544 5.60 12.51 4.36
N GLY A 545 5.08 13.74 4.17
CA GLY A 545 4.81 14.69 5.26
C GLY A 545 6.06 15.48 5.70
N HIS A 546 7.13 15.45 4.91
CA HIS A 546 8.38 16.16 5.23
C HIS A 546 8.58 17.36 4.32
N VAL A 547 9.39 18.31 4.78
CA VAL A 547 9.84 19.47 4.01
C VAL A 547 11.18 19.17 3.33
N VAL A 548 11.43 19.80 2.18
CA VAL A 548 12.73 19.71 1.51
C VAL A 548 13.69 20.69 2.18
N LYS A 549 14.81 20.19 2.68
CA LYS A 549 15.81 21.01 3.36
C LYS A 549 16.33 22.10 2.44
N GLY A 550 16.24 23.36 2.90
CA GLY A 550 16.75 24.54 2.18
C GLY A 550 15.81 25.13 1.15
N GLU A 551 14.60 24.60 0.92
CA GLU A 551 13.61 25.17 0.00
C GLU A 551 12.39 25.78 0.71
N ASP A 552 11.82 25.07 1.70
CA ASP A 552 10.49 25.39 2.21
C ASP A 552 10.49 26.03 3.62
N THR A 553 11.61 25.93 4.39
CA THR A 553 11.70 26.38 5.79
C THR A 553 13.14 26.65 6.25
N ASP A 554 13.35 26.70 7.57
CA ASP A 554 14.67 26.84 8.21
C ASP A 554 15.70 25.88 7.56
N PRO A 555 16.90 26.36 7.21
CA PRO A 555 17.97 25.55 6.61
C PRO A 555 18.33 24.27 7.37
N ASN A 556 17.92 24.16 8.63
CA ASN A 556 18.23 23.01 9.49
C ASN A 556 17.09 21.98 9.57
N GLU A 557 15.89 22.29 9.10
CA GLU A 557 14.74 21.38 9.14
C GLU A 557 14.52 20.70 7.78
N GLY A 558 14.02 19.47 7.81
CA GLY A 558 13.62 18.72 6.63
C GLY A 558 14.66 17.70 6.14
N ILE A 559 14.32 17.05 5.04
CA ILE A 559 15.13 16.01 4.41
C ILE A 559 15.98 16.60 3.29
N ALA A 560 17.29 16.35 3.35
CA ALA A 560 18.24 16.82 2.34
C ALA A 560 18.21 15.95 1.08
N ILE A 561 18.53 16.57 -0.07
CA ILE A 561 18.84 15.88 -1.33
C ILE A 561 20.35 16.06 -1.57
N GLU A 562 21.08 14.94 -1.69
CA GLU A 562 22.51 14.94 -1.95
C GLU A 562 22.82 14.51 -3.37
N PHE A 563 23.70 15.23 -4.06
CA PHE A 563 24.15 14.89 -5.41
C PHE A 563 25.46 14.10 -5.33
N VAL A 564 25.37 12.80 -5.70
CA VAL A 564 26.49 11.84 -5.56
C VAL A 564 27.34 11.66 -6.82
N GLY A 565 27.03 12.36 -7.92
CA GLY A 565 27.68 12.20 -9.22
C GLY A 565 27.10 11.06 -10.06
N LEU A 566 27.23 11.18 -11.39
CA LEU A 566 26.81 10.14 -12.32
C LEU A 566 27.69 8.90 -12.16
N ARG A 567 27.09 7.72 -12.18
CA ARG A 567 27.80 6.44 -12.14
C ARG A 567 28.50 6.16 -13.48
N PRO A 568 29.57 5.34 -13.49
CA PRO A 568 30.18 4.93 -14.75
C PRO A 568 29.15 4.30 -15.71
N GLY A 569 29.12 4.81 -16.95
CA GLY A 569 28.16 4.35 -17.96
C GLY A 569 26.71 4.85 -17.80
N GLU A 570 26.41 5.69 -16.79
CA GLU A 570 25.09 6.31 -16.65
C GLU A 570 24.95 7.52 -17.58
N LYS A 571 23.82 7.58 -18.32
CA LYS A 571 23.46 8.70 -19.18
C LYS A 571 22.74 9.79 -18.38
N LEU A 572 22.96 11.06 -18.76
CA LEU A 572 22.18 12.17 -18.25
C LEU A 572 20.72 12.11 -18.75
N TYR A 573 20.56 11.81 -20.03
CA TYR A 573 19.28 11.65 -20.73
C TYR A 573 19.25 10.28 -21.42
N GLU A 574 18.15 9.55 -21.32
CA GLU A 574 17.98 8.28 -22.04
C GLU A 574 17.29 8.52 -23.38
N GLU A 575 17.67 7.71 -24.38
CA GLU A 575 17.12 7.74 -25.72
C GLU A 575 16.30 6.47 -25.96
N LEU A 576 15.12 6.60 -26.52
CA LEU A 576 14.25 5.46 -26.82
C LEU A 576 14.52 4.88 -28.22
N ILE A 577 15.08 5.69 -29.14
CA ILE A 577 15.16 5.41 -30.57
C ILE A 577 16.43 6.02 -31.18
N ILE A 578 16.99 5.36 -32.18
CA ILE A 578 18.10 5.87 -32.99
C ILE A 578 17.51 6.53 -34.26
N GLY A 579 17.55 7.87 -34.34
CA GLY A 579 17.15 8.66 -35.51
C GLY A 579 15.64 8.71 -35.75
N GLY A 580 15.12 9.91 -36.03
CA GLY A 580 13.68 10.16 -36.16
C GLY A 580 12.99 9.53 -37.37
N ASP A 581 13.73 9.15 -38.42
CA ASP A 581 13.17 8.76 -39.73
C ASP A 581 12.89 7.24 -39.87
N ASN A 582 13.31 6.44 -38.88
CA ASN A 582 13.18 4.97 -38.92
C ASN A 582 12.05 4.41 -38.08
N ILE A 583 11.01 5.21 -37.82
CA ILE A 583 9.88 4.83 -36.96
C ILE A 583 8.62 4.78 -37.77
N SER A 584 7.88 3.67 -37.66
CA SER A 584 6.53 3.55 -38.15
C SER A 584 5.53 3.46 -37.02
N GLN A 585 4.34 4.02 -37.23
CA GLN A 585 3.21 3.82 -36.33
C GLN A 585 2.68 2.39 -36.45
N THR A 586 2.12 1.86 -35.39
CA THR A 586 1.37 0.61 -35.40
C THR A 586 -0.12 0.89 -35.18
N ASP A 587 -0.95 -0.15 -35.22
CA ASP A 587 -2.39 -0.05 -34.90
C ASP A 587 -2.66 0.33 -33.43
N HIS A 588 -1.62 0.34 -32.59
CA HIS A 588 -1.74 0.73 -31.19
C HIS A 588 -1.08 2.08 -30.92
N PRO A 589 -1.79 3.08 -30.32
CA PRO A 589 -1.30 4.47 -30.20
C PRO A 589 -0.02 4.59 -29.34
N LEU A 590 0.21 3.68 -28.40
CA LEU A 590 1.38 3.70 -27.49
C LEU A 590 2.50 2.73 -27.92
N ILE A 591 2.39 2.09 -29.09
CA ILE A 591 3.42 1.15 -29.58
C ILE A 591 3.87 1.61 -30.94
N ARG A 592 5.16 1.84 -31.08
CA ARG A 592 5.82 2.21 -32.34
C ARG A 592 6.76 1.08 -32.76
N GLN A 593 7.07 1.00 -34.04
CA GLN A 593 8.00 0.03 -34.60
C GLN A 593 9.24 0.75 -35.11
N ALA A 594 10.42 0.32 -34.67
CA ALA A 594 11.71 0.81 -35.17
C ALA A 594 12.28 -0.13 -36.26
N ARG A 595 12.85 0.44 -37.29
CA ARG A 595 13.64 -0.28 -38.33
C ARG A 595 15.10 0.08 -38.13
N GLU A 596 15.89 -0.91 -37.75
CA GLU A 596 17.32 -0.73 -37.48
C GLU A 596 18.16 -1.74 -38.23
N HIS A 597 19.45 -1.43 -38.42
CA HIS A 597 20.40 -2.33 -39.08
C HIS A 597 20.53 -3.65 -38.31
N CYS A 598 20.56 -4.76 -39.02
CA CYS A 598 20.80 -6.10 -38.51
C CYS A 598 21.98 -6.77 -39.22
N PHE A 599 22.60 -7.72 -38.54
CA PHE A 599 23.64 -8.59 -39.10
C PHE A 599 23.03 -9.91 -39.60
N ASP A 600 23.77 -10.61 -40.46
CA ASP A 600 23.42 -11.97 -40.82
C ASP A 600 23.66 -12.95 -39.65
N ARG A 601 23.05 -14.10 -39.74
CA ARG A 601 23.14 -15.14 -38.70
C ARG A 601 24.58 -15.63 -38.50
N ALA A 602 25.36 -15.80 -39.56
CA ALA A 602 26.74 -16.31 -39.51
C ALA A 602 27.65 -15.37 -38.69
N THR A 603 27.51 -14.05 -38.90
CA THR A 603 28.23 -13.03 -38.13
C THR A 603 27.91 -13.09 -36.63
N ILE A 604 26.63 -13.24 -36.26
CA ILE A 604 26.22 -13.37 -34.87
C ILE A 604 26.72 -14.66 -34.22
N GLU A 605 26.66 -15.79 -34.93
CA GLU A 605 27.15 -17.09 -34.44
C GLU A 605 28.68 -17.13 -34.29
N GLN A 606 29.41 -16.45 -35.16
CA GLN A 606 30.86 -16.28 -35.03
C GLN A 606 31.15 -15.51 -33.72
N PHE A 607 30.52 -14.35 -33.52
CA PHE A 607 30.74 -13.54 -32.31
C PHE A 607 30.35 -14.29 -31.05
N LEU A 608 29.22 -15.02 -31.06
CA LEU A 608 28.80 -15.87 -29.96
C LEU A 608 29.87 -16.91 -29.59
N THR A 609 30.45 -17.54 -30.59
CA THR A 609 31.52 -18.54 -30.41
C THR A 609 32.77 -17.89 -29.81
N GLU A 610 33.18 -16.73 -30.31
CA GLU A 610 34.33 -15.98 -29.82
C GLU A 610 34.11 -15.57 -28.32
N VAL A 611 32.95 -15.00 -27.97
CA VAL A 611 32.61 -14.62 -26.57
C VAL A 611 32.59 -15.86 -25.67
N THR A 612 32.04 -16.97 -26.14
CA THR A 612 31.98 -18.22 -25.35
C THR A 612 33.38 -18.78 -25.08
N ASN A 613 34.28 -18.72 -26.07
CA ASN A 613 35.66 -19.17 -25.92
C ASN A 613 36.45 -18.28 -24.96
N GLN A 614 36.33 -16.96 -25.11
CA GLN A 614 36.96 -16.02 -24.19
C GLN A 614 36.47 -16.19 -22.75
N TYR A 615 35.15 -16.39 -22.54
CA TYR A 615 34.59 -16.65 -21.22
C TYR A 615 35.21 -17.89 -20.56
N LYS A 616 35.47 -18.95 -21.32
CA LYS A 616 36.07 -20.20 -20.82
C LYS A 616 37.56 -20.13 -20.58
N THR A 617 38.25 -19.15 -21.15
CA THR A 617 39.71 -19.05 -21.14
C THR A 617 40.23 -17.86 -20.36
N THR A 618 40.34 -16.71 -20.98
CA THR A 618 41.05 -15.55 -20.47
C THR A 618 40.15 -14.49 -19.82
N GLN A 619 38.89 -14.43 -20.22
CA GLN A 619 37.93 -13.39 -19.84
C GLN A 619 38.50 -11.98 -20.02
N ASP A 620 39.15 -11.73 -21.17
CA ASP A 620 39.73 -10.43 -21.49
C ASP A 620 38.65 -9.37 -21.70
N ILE A 621 38.56 -8.45 -20.74
CA ILE A 621 37.55 -7.39 -20.68
C ILE A 621 37.75 -6.37 -21.79
N ASP A 622 38.98 -6.01 -22.09
CA ASP A 622 39.29 -5.03 -23.14
C ASP A 622 38.93 -5.56 -24.51
N TRP A 623 39.21 -6.86 -24.75
CA TRP A 623 38.76 -7.55 -25.95
C TRP A 623 37.23 -7.51 -26.08
N LEU A 624 36.49 -7.83 -25.02
CA LEU A 624 35.04 -7.85 -25.08
C LEU A 624 34.47 -6.47 -25.42
N LYS A 625 35.02 -5.42 -24.83
CA LYS A 625 34.61 -4.02 -25.12
C LYS A 625 34.91 -3.59 -26.54
N LEU A 626 36.08 -3.96 -27.06
CA LEU A 626 36.45 -3.72 -28.46
C LEU A 626 35.47 -4.43 -29.43
N GLN A 627 35.05 -5.64 -29.10
CA GLN A 627 34.04 -6.31 -29.91
C GLN A 627 32.69 -5.59 -29.85
N PHE A 628 32.26 -5.12 -28.68
CA PHE A 628 31.04 -4.31 -28.59
C PHE A 628 31.14 -3.02 -29.43
N GLU A 629 32.29 -2.35 -29.48
CA GLU A 629 32.49 -1.18 -30.37
C GLU A 629 32.31 -1.53 -31.84
N LYS A 630 32.70 -2.74 -32.24
CA LYS A 630 32.59 -3.23 -33.63
C LYS A 630 31.12 -3.55 -34.01
N TYR A 631 30.37 -4.18 -33.14
CA TYR A 631 29.04 -4.71 -33.45
C TYR A 631 27.89 -3.84 -32.99
N VAL A 632 28.11 -2.95 -32.02
CA VAL A 632 27.05 -2.16 -31.38
C VAL A 632 27.22 -0.68 -31.72
N GLU A 633 26.37 -0.18 -32.59
CA GLU A 633 26.37 1.21 -33.02
C GLU A 633 26.24 2.18 -31.83
N GLY A 634 27.14 3.15 -31.75
CA GLY A 634 27.16 4.19 -30.70
C GLY A 634 27.79 3.74 -29.39
N TYR A 635 28.22 2.48 -29.22
CA TYR A 635 29.04 2.07 -28.09
C TYR A 635 30.48 2.56 -28.28
N SER A 636 31.04 3.29 -27.30
CA SER A 636 32.44 3.75 -27.38
C SER A 636 33.10 3.81 -26.01
N GLN A 637 34.27 3.20 -25.88
CA GLN A 637 35.13 3.26 -24.68
C GLN A 637 35.64 4.67 -24.38
N ARG A 638 35.87 5.50 -25.39
CA ARG A 638 36.41 6.86 -25.24
C ARG A 638 35.49 7.79 -24.47
N GLN A 639 34.18 7.60 -24.54
CA GLN A 639 33.22 8.36 -23.76
C GLN A 639 33.29 8.05 -22.25
N GLN A 640 33.76 6.87 -21.87
CA GLN A 640 33.97 6.49 -20.45
C GLN A 640 35.25 7.09 -19.87
N LEU A 641 36.32 7.25 -20.65
CA LEU A 641 37.61 7.78 -20.21
C LEU A 641 37.60 9.32 -20.04
N ASN A 642 36.94 10.05 -20.94
CA ASN A 642 36.86 11.51 -20.83
C ASN A 642 36.06 12.02 -19.63
N LYS A 643 35.19 11.20 -19.04
CA LYS A 643 34.51 11.53 -17.77
C LYS A 643 35.34 11.24 -16.51
N LYS A 644 36.36 10.39 -16.58
CA LYS A 644 37.29 10.14 -15.46
C LYS A 644 38.33 11.28 -15.27
N VAL A 645 38.52 12.13 -16.28
CA VAL A 645 39.51 13.21 -16.28
C VAL A 645 38.91 14.57 -15.84
N MET A 646 37.57 14.63 -15.65
CA MET A 646 36.87 15.86 -15.21
C MET A 646 36.27 15.74 -13.80
N VAL A 647 36.85 14.92 -12.93
CA VAL A 647 36.52 14.90 -11.48
C VAL A 647 37.75 15.33 -10.68
#